data_e8fe4bda3c50bc72416bff3d1a47f32f
#
_entry.id   e8fe4bda3c50bc72416bff3d1a47f32f
#
_cell.length_a   1.000
_cell.length_b   1.000
_cell.length_c   1.000
_cell.angle_alpha   90.00
_cell.angle_beta   90.00
_cell.angle_gamma   90.00
#
_symmetry.space_group_name_H-M   'P 1'
#
loop_
_entity.id
_entity.type
_entity.pdbx_description
1 polymer ?
#
loop_
_entity_poly.entity_id
_entity_poly.type
_entity_poly.pdbx_seq_one_letter_code
_entity_poly.pdbx_strand_id
1 'polypeptide(L)'
;MAIRMSGINSGLDTDAIVQALVSTYSVKKESYQKKQTKLNWTMDAWKSLNTKVYSLYTNVSKLKYQSAYVMNKTTVSDNTKASVTASNSAVKGTQKLKISQIAQSAYLTGGKMKTKASNSSTLAELGYSQSGGDAAKINLVRGNGETTELSINATDTVDDVLNKLKDAGLNASLDTTNNRIFISAKTTGVASDFDLVATNSNGNSLLSVLGLGTSLGSVDASGNINYTETGETYRKYAVYDKGSEADTKANLDTLAQEYASKKAASEDYSRQISNLTLGISYEKAYNNLNDFYTANAAKITNKDQFNSGMTTADDNLVDENGHVYTKTSEKDANGNDIYAYDDGKGNKSYISSVVAADGTISYKVASKDITGYKTSDGTQATKVNDDEYTVTKDGNTITYKKNADGKFVNTADEKDVLTEQYVYNAGSAATGVLVAKDIKSQFTDEEKSTFTSNYNTVTSFENQAKAETNGKDLLDNSKTAIMNSVHNGVAIDYAADINTISNDKADADEYMEEHSTISGIASKYGTSDYDAALTSMTSMVTAAAQALNNIGSATDSAAVKTAGKNAVIYLNGAEFESESNTISVNGLTIEAKATTGNDEILVTTDTDTQGIYDKIKDFITEYNNIINEMCSLYNADSSKGYEPLTDDEKEAMTDSEIEKWETKIKDSLLRKDTTLGGIMDAMTGAMFKSYEVNGKKYSLASFGISTLGYMNSAKNEYYAYHIDGDEDDANTSGKTDRLMAAIKEDPDTVISVMKQLSSNLYDEIGNKMARTSLSSSYTIYNDKQMSSQYSSYTKTIAEWEKRLSEKEDYYYKKFSAMETALAKLNSTQSSMGGFFG
;
A
#
# COMPACT_ATOMS: atom_id res chain seq x y z
N MET A 1 -17.46 -23.79 53.11
CA MET A 1 -17.59 -22.56 53.88
C MET A 1 -17.85 -23.01 55.32
N ALA A 2 -16.94 -22.69 56.25
CA ALA A 2 -17.20 -22.89 57.67
C ALA A 2 -18.35 -21.95 58.12
N ILE A 3 -19.26 -22.44 58.92
CA ILE A 3 -20.33 -21.63 59.51
C ILE A 3 -19.68 -20.57 60.39
N ARG A 4 -19.76 -19.31 59.99
CA ARG A 4 -19.30 -18.14 60.77
C ARG A 4 -20.29 -17.92 61.88
N MET A 5 -19.96 -18.39 63.09
CA MET A 5 -20.71 -18.08 64.31
C MET A 5 -20.00 -16.88 64.96
N SER A 6 -20.57 -15.68 64.81
CA SER A 6 -20.07 -14.45 65.42
C SER A 6 -20.61 -14.24 66.80
N GLY A 7 -19.75 -14.30 67.82
CA GLY A 7 -19.94 -13.78 69.15
C GLY A 7 -21.21 -14.03 69.94
N ILE A 8 -22.04 -15.05 69.57
CA ILE A 8 -23.38 -15.30 70.11
C ILE A 8 -23.33 -15.60 71.60
N ASN A 9 -22.33 -16.27 72.14
CA ASN A 9 -22.20 -16.65 73.52
C ASN A 9 -21.16 -15.81 74.31
N SER A 10 -20.14 -15.28 73.59
CA SER A 10 -19.06 -14.47 74.20
C SER A 10 -19.29 -12.98 74.16
N GLY A 11 -20.20 -12.47 73.30
CA GLY A 11 -20.36 -11.04 73.03
C GLY A 11 -19.18 -10.37 72.32
N LEU A 12 -18.22 -11.15 71.82
CA LEU A 12 -17.02 -10.67 71.13
C LEU A 12 -17.28 -10.50 69.64
N ASP A 13 -16.87 -9.40 69.06
CA ASP A 13 -16.84 -9.24 67.60
C ASP A 13 -15.68 -10.08 67.02
N THR A 14 -15.99 -11.35 66.73
CA THR A 14 -15.01 -12.32 66.24
C THR A 14 -14.53 -11.95 64.83
N ASP A 15 -15.33 -11.25 64.01
CA ASP A 15 -14.95 -10.83 62.69
C ASP A 15 -13.89 -9.71 62.75
N ALA A 16 -14.10 -8.70 63.60
CA ALA A 16 -13.12 -7.62 63.82
C ALA A 16 -11.80 -8.19 64.40
N ILE A 17 -11.86 -9.19 65.31
CA ILE A 17 -10.67 -9.78 65.89
C ILE A 17 -9.91 -10.62 64.84
N VAL A 18 -10.61 -11.42 64.04
CA VAL A 18 -9.97 -12.23 62.95
C VAL A 18 -9.32 -11.29 61.95
N GLN A 19 -10.00 -10.24 61.48
CA GLN A 19 -9.43 -9.25 60.60
C GLN A 19 -8.16 -8.59 61.19
N ALA A 20 -8.17 -8.24 62.46
CA ALA A 20 -6.99 -7.69 63.12
C ALA A 20 -5.81 -8.73 63.17
N LEU A 21 -6.11 -10.02 63.42
CA LEU A 21 -5.11 -11.07 63.51
C LEU A 21 -4.51 -11.44 62.11
N VAL A 22 -5.27 -11.28 61.03
CA VAL A 22 -4.79 -11.54 59.66
C VAL A 22 -4.31 -10.31 58.90
N SER A 23 -4.44 -9.10 59.48
CA SER A 23 -4.11 -7.85 58.87
C SER A 23 -2.70 -7.79 58.23
N THR A 24 -1.71 -8.45 58.84
CA THR A 24 -0.35 -8.56 58.30
C THR A 24 -0.31 -9.25 56.94
N TYR A 25 -1.16 -10.26 56.74
CA TYR A 25 -1.28 -10.99 55.46
C TYR A 25 -2.02 -10.13 54.42
N SER A 26 -3.08 -9.45 54.83
CA SER A 26 -3.81 -8.49 53.99
C SER A 26 -2.89 -7.37 53.49
N VAL A 27 -2.18 -6.69 54.39
CA VAL A 27 -1.23 -5.62 54.08
C VAL A 27 -0.12 -6.10 53.10
N LYS A 28 0.36 -7.35 53.24
CA LYS A 28 1.33 -7.96 52.30
C LYS A 28 0.71 -8.15 50.89
N LYS A 29 -0.49 -8.73 50.82
CA LYS A 29 -1.22 -8.87 49.54
C LYS A 29 -1.43 -7.54 48.87
N GLU A 30 -1.97 -6.55 49.59
CA GLU A 30 -2.23 -5.17 49.11
C GLU A 30 -0.96 -4.47 48.62
N SER A 31 0.17 -4.63 49.31
CA SER A 31 1.45 -4.07 48.88
C SER A 31 1.87 -4.60 47.51
N TYR A 32 1.64 -5.89 47.22
CA TYR A 32 1.94 -6.46 45.92
C TYR A 32 0.90 -6.05 44.87
N GLN A 33 -0.36 -5.93 45.23
CA GLN A 33 -1.42 -5.40 44.35
C GLN A 33 -1.10 -3.96 43.94
N LYS A 34 -0.73 -3.07 44.86
CA LYS A 34 -0.29 -1.70 44.58
C LYS A 34 0.92 -1.66 43.65
N LYS A 35 1.90 -2.55 43.86
CA LYS A 35 3.07 -2.68 42.95
C LYS A 35 2.67 -3.15 41.56
N GLN A 36 1.77 -4.11 41.48
CA GLN A 36 1.26 -4.64 40.20
C GLN A 36 0.48 -3.56 39.45
N THR A 37 -0.40 -2.84 40.11
CA THR A 37 -1.15 -1.73 39.53
C THR A 37 -0.20 -0.63 39.01
N LYS A 38 0.79 -0.24 39.80
CA LYS A 38 1.80 0.74 39.39
C LYS A 38 2.61 0.26 38.17
N LEU A 39 2.99 -1.03 38.16
CA LEU A 39 3.71 -1.63 37.03
C LEU A 39 2.84 -1.64 35.77
N ASN A 40 1.54 -1.99 35.91
CA ASN A 40 0.60 -1.94 34.78
C ASN A 40 0.50 -0.54 34.18
N TRP A 41 0.29 0.49 35.02
CA TRP A 41 0.28 1.87 34.56
C TRP A 41 1.59 2.30 33.89
N THR A 42 2.74 1.79 34.39
CA THR A 42 4.05 2.06 33.77
C THR A 42 4.15 1.39 32.39
N MET A 43 3.63 0.17 32.25
CA MET A 43 3.57 -0.54 30.96
C MET A 43 2.67 0.21 29.98
N ASP A 44 1.52 0.73 30.43
CA ASP A 44 0.60 1.50 29.59
C ASP A 44 1.22 2.84 29.15
N ALA A 45 1.92 3.55 30.03
CA ALA A 45 2.64 4.78 29.70
C ALA A 45 3.73 4.52 28.64
N TRP A 46 4.53 3.47 28.82
CA TRP A 46 5.53 3.05 27.84
C TRP A 46 4.92 2.62 26.51
N LYS A 47 3.81 1.87 26.51
CA LYS A 47 3.11 1.45 25.30
C LYS A 47 2.59 2.64 24.51
N SER A 48 2.01 3.62 25.19
CA SER A 48 1.56 4.86 24.57
C SER A 48 2.71 5.61 23.91
N LEU A 49 3.80 5.82 24.64
CA LEU A 49 4.99 6.50 24.12
C LEU A 49 5.65 5.72 22.98
N ASN A 50 5.76 4.39 23.11
CA ASN A 50 6.30 3.51 22.06
C ASN A 50 5.54 3.66 20.75
N THR A 51 4.20 3.74 20.79
CA THR A 51 3.37 3.91 19.60
C THR A 51 3.72 5.20 18.86
N LYS A 52 3.95 6.31 19.60
CA LYS A 52 4.30 7.60 19.02
C LYS A 52 5.72 7.60 18.42
N VAL A 53 6.70 7.02 19.15
CA VAL A 53 8.07 6.89 18.65
C VAL A 53 8.14 5.97 17.43
N TYR A 54 7.36 4.89 17.41
CA TYR A 54 7.27 4.01 16.24
C TYR A 54 6.63 4.70 15.03
N SER A 55 5.63 5.59 15.26
CA SER A 55 5.07 6.43 14.19
C SER A 55 6.15 7.32 13.58
N LEU A 56 6.90 8.05 14.42
CA LEU A 56 8.02 8.87 13.96
C LEU A 56 9.06 8.02 13.20
N TYR A 57 9.46 6.87 13.74
CA TYR A 57 10.38 5.93 13.08
C TYR A 57 9.92 5.56 11.68
N THR A 58 8.62 5.25 11.54
CA THR A 58 8.02 4.89 10.24
C THR A 58 7.96 6.08 9.28
N ASN A 59 7.66 7.27 9.77
CA ASN A 59 7.61 8.48 8.96
C ASN A 59 9.02 8.90 8.50
N VAL A 60 9.98 8.89 9.41
CA VAL A 60 11.38 9.19 9.11
C VAL A 60 11.97 8.20 8.11
N SER A 61 11.52 6.91 8.11
CA SER A 61 11.96 5.91 7.14
C SER A 61 11.66 6.31 5.69
N LYS A 62 10.57 7.06 5.46
CA LYS A 62 10.19 7.59 4.13
C LYS A 62 11.03 8.81 3.77
N LEU A 63 11.34 9.66 4.76
CA LEU A 63 12.10 10.91 4.57
C LEU A 63 13.59 10.70 4.27
N LYS A 64 14.09 9.47 4.35
CA LYS A 64 15.43 9.08 3.90
C LYS A 64 15.63 9.16 2.39
N TYR A 65 14.53 9.14 1.62
CA TYR A 65 14.56 9.03 0.16
C TYR A 65 14.26 10.36 -0.52
N GLN A 66 14.94 10.61 -1.64
CA GLN A 66 14.73 11.79 -2.48
C GLN A 66 13.26 11.95 -2.89
N SER A 67 12.60 10.82 -3.18
CA SER A 67 11.19 10.80 -3.62
C SER A 67 10.19 11.40 -2.63
N ALA A 68 10.55 11.49 -1.35
CA ALA A 68 9.70 12.13 -0.35
C ALA A 68 9.64 13.66 -0.49
N TYR A 69 10.62 14.26 -1.16
CA TYR A 69 10.79 15.71 -1.31
C TYR A 69 10.67 16.17 -2.76
N VAL A 70 10.73 15.25 -3.73
CA VAL A 70 10.53 15.61 -5.14
C VAL A 70 9.04 15.88 -5.33
N MET A 71 8.69 17.14 -5.32
CA MET A 71 7.32 17.63 -5.51
C MET A 71 7.32 18.66 -6.63
N ASN A 72 6.42 18.48 -7.60
CA ASN A 72 6.17 19.43 -8.65
C ASN A 72 4.83 20.11 -8.41
N LYS A 73 4.78 21.42 -8.60
CA LYS A 73 3.57 22.23 -8.56
C LYS A 73 3.28 22.76 -9.94
N THR A 74 2.01 22.71 -10.31
CA THR A 74 1.55 23.32 -11.56
C THR A 74 0.78 24.59 -11.29
N THR A 75 0.98 25.58 -12.14
CA THR A 75 0.17 26.81 -12.20
C THR A 75 -0.44 26.91 -13.58
N VAL A 76 -1.75 27.09 -13.65
CA VAL A 76 -2.51 27.25 -14.89
C VAL A 76 -2.93 28.71 -15.01
N SER A 77 -2.71 29.34 -16.15
CA SER A 77 -3.04 30.78 -16.37
C SER A 77 -4.54 31.03 -16.29
N ASP A 78 -5.38 30.03 -16.58
CA ASP A 78 -6.84 30.09 -16.42
C ASP A 78 -7.35 28.76 -15.84
N ASN A 79 -7.57 28.76 -14.52
CA ASN A 79 -8.06 27.59 -13.77
C ASN A 79 -9.56 27.30 -13.97
N THR A 80 -10.30 28.20 -14.65
CA THR A 80 -11.68 27.93 -15.03
C THR A 80 -11.76 27.00 -16.23
N LYS A 81 -10.70 26.92 -17.04
CA LYS A 81 -10.60 26.07 -18.24
C LYS A 81 -10.00 24.70 -17.95
N ALA A 82 -8.99 24.64 -17.09
CA ALA A 82 -8.35 23.40 -16.70
C ALA A 82 -7.85 23.44 -15.25
N SER A 83 -7.78 22.25 -14.62
CA SER A 83 -6.89 22.00 -13.49
C SER A 83 -5.81 21.01 -13.92
N VAL A 84 -4.58 21.24 -13.48
CA VAL A 84 -3.46 20.39 -13.83
C VAL A 84 -2.70 20.02 -12.57
N THR A 85 -2.38 18.74 -12.43
CA THR A 85 -1.50 18.23 -11.38
C THR A 85 -0.27 17.59 -12.03
N ALA A 86 0.88 17.75 -11.40
CA ALA A 86 2.13 17.17 -11.89
C ALA A 86 2.58 16.03 -11.01
N SER A 87 2.99 14.92 -11.61
CA SER A 87 3.72 13.86 -10.93
C SER A 87 5.19 14.26 -10.72
N ASN A 88 5.91 13.47 -9.93
CA ASN A 88 7.35 13.69 -9.72
C ASN A 88 8.19 13.55 -11.00
N SER A 89 7.66 12.91 -12.04
CA SER A 89 8.30 12.73 -13.35
C SER A 89 7.95 13.82 -14.36
N ALA A 90 7.06 14.76 -14.01
CA ALA A 90 6.69 15.85 -14.93
C ALA A 90 7.89 16.76 -15.24
N VAL A 91 8.03 17.11 -16.52
CA VAL A 91 9.09 18.01 -16.98
C VAL A 91 8.78 19.44 -16.53
N LYS A 92 9.76 20.09 -15.89
CA LYS A 92 9.65 21.49 -15.47
C LYS A 92 9.66 22.44 -16.67
N GLY A 93 8.92 23.53 -16.57
CA GLY A 93 8.82 24.57 -17.60
C GLY A 93 7.39 24.94 -17.90
N THR A 94 7.23 25.87 -18.84
CA THR A 94 5.92 26.35 -19.28
C THR A 94 5.51 25.66 -20.57
N GLN A 95 4.33 25.09 -20.58
CA GLN A 95 3.71 24.39 -21.71
C GLN A 95 2.42 25.09 -22.11
N LYS A 96 2.09 25.07 -23.39
CA LYS A 96 0.88 25.64 -23.96
C LYS A 96 -0.20 24.57 -24.02
N LEU A 97 -1.35 24.85 -23.46
CA LEU A 97 -2.51 23.94 -23.45
C LEU A 97 -3.67 24.63 -24.17
N LYS A 98 -4.25 23.92 -25.16
CA LYS A 98 -5.52 24.29 -25.80
C LYS A 98 -6.50 23.15 -25.59
N ILE A 99 -7.71 23.47 -25.17
CA ILE A 99 -8.82 22.51 -25.04
C ILE A 99 -9.81 22.82 -26.13
N SER A 100 -9.86 21.97 -27.16
CA SER A 100 -10.77 22.17 -28.29
C SER A 100 -12.15 21.54 -28.05
N GLN A 101 -12.19 20.43 -27.30
CA GLN A 101 -13.43 19.72 -26.98
C GLN A 101 -13.32 19.09 -25.56
N ILE A 102 -14.44 19.11 -24.84
CA ILE A 102 -14.60 18.34 -23.60
C ILE A 102 -15.36 17.06 -23.86
N ALA A 103 -15.06 16.01 -23.10
CA ALA A 103 -15.78 14.76 -23.17
C ALA A 103 -17.22 14.94 -22.66
N GLN A 104 -18.16 14.29 -23.34
CA GLN A 104 -19.60 14.36 -23.06
C GLN A 104 -20.18 12.96 -23.07
N SER A 105 -21.10 12.66 -22.13
CA SER A 105 -21.89 11.44 -22.16
C SER A 105 -22.99 11.52 -23.20
N ALA A 106 -23.34 10.38 -23.78
CA ALA A 106 -24.53 10.28 -24.64
C ALA A 106 -25.81 10.33 -23.81
N TYR A 107 -26.83 11.00 -24.37
CA TYR A 107 -28.17 11.09 -23.80
C TYR A 107 -29.22 10.81 -24.85
N LEU A 108 -30.29 10.09 -24.46
CA LEU A 108 -31.51 9.91 -25.22
C LEU A 108 -32.69 10.37 -24.36
N THR A 109 -33.30 11.50 -24.76
CA THR A 109 -34.53 11.99 -24.16
C THR A 109 -35.68 11.48 -24.96
N GLY A 110 -36.43 10.54 -24.40
CA GLY A 110 -37.61 9.95 -25.09
C GLY A 110 -38.70 10.95 -25.39
N GLY A 111 -39.45 10.70 -26.46
CA GLY A 111 -40.67 11.39 -26.78
C GLY A 111 -41.74 11.19 -25.69
N LYS A 112 -42.73 12.07 -25.66
CA LYS A 112 -43.88 11.92 -24.74
C LYS A 112 -44.73 10.72 -25.16
N MET A 113 -44.84 9.71 -24.28
CA MET A 113 -45.69 8.56 -24.54
C MET A 113 -47.17 8.97 -24.63
N LYS A 114 -47.93 8.30 -25.52
CA LYS A 114 -49.38 8.59 -25.75
C LYS A 114 -50.23 8.21 -24.55
N THR A 115 -49.95 7.06 -23.95
CA THR A 115 -50.62 6.55 -22.76
C THR A 115 -49.78 6.93 -21.52
N LYS A 116 -50.41 7.33 -20.42
CA LYS A 116 -49.74 7.65 -19.19
C LYS A 116 -49.11 6.39 -18.59
N ALA A 117 -47.81 6.41 -18.40
CA ALA A 117 -47.05 5.29 -17.90
C ALA A 117 -46.74 5.42 -16.41
N SER A 118 -46.58 4.30 -15.72
CA SER A 118 -45.94 4.13 -14.43
C SER A 118 -44.91 3.01 -14.56
N ASN A 119 -44.00 2.88 -13.60
CA ASN A 119 -43.04 1.80 -13.61
C ASN A 119 -43.65 0.41 -13.66
N SER A 120 -44.82 0.23 -13.04
CA SER A 120 -45.58 -1.02 -13.01
C SER A 120 -46.53 -1.22 -14.20
N SER A 121 -46.68 -0.24 -15.12
CA SER A 121 -47.50 -0.42 -16.32
C SER A 121 -46.87 -1.47 -17.22
N THR A 122 -47.68 -2.44 -17.66
CA THR A 122 -47.28 -3.39 -18.69
C THR A 122 -47.20 -2.72 -20.06
N LEU A 123 -46.34 -3.23 -20.92
CA LEU A 123 -46.21 -2.66 -22.28
C LEU A 123 -47.49 -2.79 -23.09
N ALA A 124 -48.27 -3.87 -22.85
CA ALA A 124 -49.58 -4.03 -23.46
C ALA A 124 -50.59 -2.93 -23.05
N GLU A 125 -50.59 -2.52 -21.76
CA GLU A 125 -51.41 -1.39 -21.29
C GLU A 125 -51.02 -0.06 -21.92
N LEU A 126 -49.75 0.09 -22.33
CA LEU A 126 -49.27 1.27 -23.07
C LEU A 126 -49.62 1.25 -24.55
N GLY A 127 -50.24 0.16 -25.02
CA GLY A 127 -50.66 0.01 -26.42
C GLY A 127 -49.64 -0.75 -27.28
N TYR A 128 -48.65 -1.39 -26.71
CA TYR A 128 -47.73 -2.28 -27.43
C TYR A 128 -48.42 -3.62 -27.68
N SER A 129 -48.48 -4.01 -28.99
CA SER A 129 -49.04 -5.28 -29.43
C SER A 129 -47.95 -6.11 -30.09
N GLN A 130 -47.71 -7.30 -29.57
CA GLN A 130 -46.71 -8.24 -30.09
C GLN A 130 -47.31 -9.03 -31.24
N SER A 131 -46.72 -8.93 -32.43
CA SER A 131 -47.15 -9.66 -33.61
C SER A 131 -46.41 -11.00 -33.75
N GLY A 132 -47.11 -12.08 -34.10
CA GLY A 132 -46.48 -13.36 -34.40
C GLY A 132 -45.95 -14.16 -33.19
N GLY A 133 -46.17 -13.67 -31.97
CA GLY A 133 -45.64 -14.34 -30.76
C GLY A 133 -44.16 -14.09 -30.44
N ASP A 134 -43.40 -13.44 -31.31
CA ASP A 134 -41.98 -13.15 -31.13
C ASP A 134 -41.76 -11.92 -30.26
N ALA A 135 -40.82 -12.00 -29.32
CA ALA A 135 -40.41 -10.84 -28.51
C ALA A 135 -39.94 -9.67 -29.37
N ALA A 136 -40.10 -8.45 -28.86
CA ALA A 136 -39.43 -7.29 -29.42
C ALA A 136 -37.92 -7.46 -29.24
N LYS A 137 -37.15 -7.36 -30.31
CA LYS A 137 -35.67 -7.43 -30.29
C LYS A 137 -35.09 -6.08 -30.61
N ILE A 138 -34.26 -5.57 -29.71
CA ILE A 138 -33.61 -4.28 -29.83
C ILE A 138 -32.15 -4.50 -29.51
N ASN A 139 -31.24 -4.12 -30.42
CA ASN A 139 -29.83 -4.06 -30.13
C ASN A 139 -29.49 -2.68 -29.57
N LEU A 140 -28.90 -2.70 -28.37
CA LEU A 140 -28.10 -1.58 -27.85
C LEU A 140 -26.77 -1.61 -28.56
N VAL A 141 -26.50 -0.65 -29.42
CA VAL A 141 -25.27 -0.49 -30.19
C VAL A 141 -24.42 0.59 -29.52
N ARG A 142 -23.20 0.26 -29.14
CA ARG A 142 -22.26 1.22 -28.54
C ARG A 142 -21.35 1.84 -29.59
N GLY A 143 -20.79 3.01 -29.29
CA GLY A 143 -19.87 3.72 -30.16
C GLY A 143 -18.59 2.94 -30.50
N ASN A 144 -18.16 2.00 -29.66
CA ASN A 144 -17.05 1.06 -29.92
C ASN A 144 -17.46 -0.16 -30.77
N GLY A 145 -18.70 -0.22 -31.24
CA GLY A 145 -19.22 -1.33 -32.05
C GLY A 145 -19.75 -2.53 -31.26
N GLU A 146 -19.65 -2.53 -29.95
CA GLU A 146 -20.27 -3.59 -29.13
C GLU A 146 -21.79 -3.53 -29.20
N THR A 147 -22.42 -4.70 -29.27
CA THR A 147 -23.88 -4.83 -29.31
C THR A 147 -24.39 -5.70 -28.20
N THR A 148 -25.52 -5.30 -27.59
CA THR A 148 -26.22 -6.08 -26.59
C THR A 148 -27.68 -6.24 -27.04
N GLU A 149 -28.16 -7.47 -27.31
CA GLU A 149 -29.56 -7.72 -27.65
C GLU A 149 -30.44 -7.65 -26.39
N LEU A 150 -31.49 -6.82 -26.48
CA LEU A 150 -32.56 -6.73 -25.49
C LEU A 150 -33.81 -7.44 -26.07
N SER A 151 -34.26 -8.47 -25.37
CA SER A 151 -35.51 -9.18 -25.72
C SER A 151 -36.63 -8.81 -24.73
N ILE A 152 -37.75 -8.28 -25.26
CA ILE A 152 -38.80 -7.63 -24.46
C ILE A 152 -40.17 -8.15 -24.93
N ASN A 153 -41.00 -8.59 -23.98
CA ASN A 153 -42.34 -9.10 -24.26
C ASN A 153 -43.44 -8.08 -23.90
N ALA A 154 -44.64 -8.21 -24.48
CA ALA A 154 -45.77 -7.34 -24.18
C ALA A 154 -46.23 -7.39 -22.71
N THR A 155 -45.91 -8.49 -22.00
CA THR A 155 -46.21 -8.69 -20.58
C THR A 155 -45.19 -8.03 -19.66
N ASP A 156 -44.00 -7.63 -20.18
CA ASP A 156 -42.99 -6.94 -19.40
C ASP A 156 -43.53 -5.55 -18.98
N THR A 157 -43.08 -5.07 -17.81
CA THR A 157 -43.42 -3.74 -17.32
C THR A 157 -42.41 -2.70 -17.82
N VAL A 158 -42.72 -1.43 -17.66
CA VAL A 158 -41.79 -0.35 -17.93
C VAL A 158 -40.54 -0.52 -17.08
N ASP A 159 -40.67 -0.92 -15.80
CA ASP A 159 -39.52 -1.14 -14.91
C ASP A 159 -38.64 -2.29 -15.41
N ASP A 160 -39.22 -3.36 -15.97
CA ASP A 160 -38.42 -4.44 -16.58
C ASP A 160 -37.59 -3.92 -17.76
N VAL A 161 -38.13 -3.04 -18.60
CA VAL A 161 -37.38 -2.41 -19.70
C VAL A 161 -36.26 -1.53 -19.16
N LEU A 162 -36.58 -0.70 -18.16
CA LEU A 162 -35.56 0.17 -17.54
C LEU A 162 -34.43 -0.65 -16.89
N ASN A 163 -34.76 -1.77 -16.26
CA ASN A 163 -33.76 -2.65 -15.64
C ASN A 163 -32.90 -3.35 -16.72
N LYS A 164 -33.51 -3.87 -17.81
CA LYS A 164 -32.74 -4.42 -18.94
C LYS A 164 -31.75 -3.40 -19.54
N LEU A 165 -32.13 -2.12 -19.64
CA LEU A 165 -31.24 -1.05 -20.08
C LEU A 165 -30.12 -0.78 -19.07
N LYS A 166 -30.43 -0.80 -17.77
CA LYS A 166 -29.44 -0.64 -16.70
C LYS A 166 -28.44 -1.80 -16.65
N ASP A 167 -28.92 -3.03 -16.79
CA ASP A 167 -28.14 -4.26 -16.85
C ASP A 167 -27.22 -4.26 -18.09
N ALA A 168 -27.69 -3.67 -19.19
CA ALA A 168 -26.91 -3.42 -20.39
C ALA A 168 -25.91 -2.24 -20.24
N GLY A 169 -25.78 -1.66 -19.04
CA GLY A 169 -24.74 -0.66 -18.71
C GLY A 169 -25.14 0.79 -18.98
N LEU A 170 -26.41 1.10 -19.12
CA LEU A 170 -26.93 2.47 -19.22
C LEU A 170 -27.53 2.95 -17.89
N ASN A 171 -27.80 4.25 -17.80
CA ASN A 171 -28.75 4.80 -16.83
C ASN A 171 -30.10 4.93 -17.55
N ALA A 172 -31.20 4.53 -16.92
CA ALA A 172 -32.53 4.67 -17.49
C ALA A 172 -33.56 4.98 -16.41
N SER A 173 -34.46 5.91 -16.67
CA SER A 173 -35.52 6.32 -15.76
C SER A 173 -36.78 6.77 -16.49
N LEU A 174 -37.94 6.58 -15.85
CA LEU A 174 -39.22 7.13 -16.29
C LEU A 174 -39.56 8.39 -15.49
N ASP A 175 -39.77 9.50 -16.17
CA ASP A 175 -40.40 10.69 -15.61
C ASP A 175 -41.95 10.54 -15.80
N THR A 176 -42.63 10.19 -14.75
CA THR A 176 -44.09 9.99 -14.73
C THR A 176 -44.85 11.31 -14.84
N THR A 177 -44.26 12.43 -14.51
CA THR A 177 -44.82 13.78 -14.63
C THR A 177 -44.90 14.20 -16.11
N ASN A 178 -43.76 14.07 -16.79
CA ASN A 178 -43.67 14.45 -18.20
C ASN A 178 -43.98 13.28 -19.15
N ASN A 179 -44.16 12.07 -18.62
CA ASN A 179 -44.45 10.83 -19.32
C ASN A 179 -43.41 10.50 -20.42
N ARG A 180 -42.11 10.56 -20.02
CA ARG A 180 -40.94 10.33 -20.91
C ARG A 180 -39.93 9.42 -20.24
N ILE A 181 -39.22 8.64 -21.03
CA ILE A 181 -38.05 7.87 -20.60
C ILE A 181 -36.80 8.64 -20.91
N PHE A 182 -35.89 8.72 -19.92
CA PHE A 182 -34.58 9.30 -20.05
C PHE A 182 -33.54 8.20 -19.96
N ILE A 183 -32.59 8.19 -20.91
CA ILE A 183 -31.50 7.21 -20.97
C ILE A 183 -30.21 7.99 -21.12
N SER A 184 -29.13 7.56 -20.44
CA SER A 184 -27.80 8.11 -20.65
C SER A 184 -26.72 7.04 -20.52
N ALA A 185 -25.59 7.27 -21.18
CA ALA A 185 -24.38 6.50 -20.92
C ALA A 185 -23.88 6.75 -19.49
N LYS A 186 -23.24 5.77 -18.87
CA LYS A 186 -22.63 5.90 -17.52
C LYS A 186 -21.31 6.66 -17.52
N THR A 187 -20.63 6.67 -18.68
CA THR A 187 -19.34 7.31 -18.88
C THR A 187 -19.44 8.30 -20.05
N THR A 188 -18.44 9.18 -20.14
CA THR A 188 -18.27 10.08 -21.30
C THR A 188 -17.53 9.37 -22.43
N GLY A 189 -17.43 10.01 -23.58
CA GLY A 189 -16.64 9.54 -24.71
C GLY A 189 -17.47 8.91 -25.83
N VAL A 190 -16.85 8.84 -26.99
CA VAL A 190 -17.47 8.26 -28.21
C VAL A 190 -17.71 6.75 -28.03
N ALA A 191 -16.82 6.03 -27.39
CA ALA A 191 -16.96 4.59 -27.13
C ALA A 191 -18.19 4.26 -26.29
N SER A 192 -18.60 5.19 -25.42
CA SER A 192 -19.79 5.06 -24.56
C SER A 192 -21.08 5.57 -25.22
N ASP A 193 -21.00 6.12 -26.42
CA ASP A 193 -22.21 6.48 -27.18
C ASP A 193 -23.09 5.25 -27.40
N PHE A 194 -24.37 5.44 -27.61
CA PHE A 194 -25.29 4.32 -27.79
C PHE A 194 -26.47 4.67 -28.72
N ASP A 195 -26.93 3.65 -29.44
CA ASP A 195 -28.17 3.68 -30.20
C ASP A 195 -29.01 2.45 -29.86
N LEU A 196 -30.33 2.64 -29.89
CA LEU A 196 -31.33 1.56 -29.74
C LEU A 196 -31.85 1.18 -31.13
N VAL A 197 -31.30 0.10 -31.66
CA VAL A 197 -31.62 -0.38 -33.02
C VAL A 197 -32.58 -1.57 -32.96
N ALA A 198 -33.82 -1.41 -33.41
CA ALA A 198 -34.71 -2.54 -33.51
C ALA A 198 -34.25 -3.51 -34.60
N THR A 199 -34.23 -4.82 -34.28
CA THR A 199 -33.84 -5.89 -35.21
C THR A 199 -35.02 -6.71 -35.73
N ASN A 200 -36.25 -6.37 -35.27
CA ASN A 200 -37.50 -6.92 -35.82
C ASN A 200 -38.65 -5.88 -35.76
N SER A 201 -39.77 -6.17 -36.42
CA SER A 201 -40.93 -5.29 -36.46
C SER A 201 -41.55 -5.01 -35.08
N ASN A 202 -41.49 -6.00 -34.18
CA ASN A 202 -41.94 -5.85 -32.80
C ASN A 202 -41.07 -4.87 -32.03
N GLY A 203 -39.74 -4.86 -32.25
CA GLY A 203 -38.81 -3.90 -31.69
C GLY A 203 -39.12 -2.47 -32.15
N ASN A 204 -39.35 -2.26 -33.42
CA ASN A 204 -39.74 -0.95 -33.96
C ASN A 204 -41.06 -0.44 -33.35
N SER A 205 -42.06 -1.30 -33.24
CA SER A 205 -43.33 -0.97 -32.60
C SER A 205 -43.16 -0.59 -31.13
N LEU A 206 -42.33 -1.33 -30.41
CA LEU A 206 -42.03 -1.06 -29.00
C LEU A 206 -41.28 0.28 -28.78
N LEU A 207 -40.22 0.54 -29.56
CA LEU A 207 -39.54 1.82 -29.50
C LEU A 207 -40.45 3.01 -29.77
N SER A 208 -41.41 2.85 -30.72
CA SER A 208 -42.42 3.87 -31.00
C SER A 208 -43.39 4.08 -29.82
N VAL A 209 -43.90 3.01 -29.20
CA VAL A 209 -44.83 3.08 -28.06
C VAL A 209 -44.14 3.73 -26.84
N LEU A 210 -42.87 3.40 -26.58
CA LEU A 210 -42.07 3.98 -25.48
C LEU A 210 -41.51 5.37 -25.79
N GLY A 211 -41.77 5.87 -27.01
CA GLY A 211 -41.22 7.15 -27.45
C GLY A 211 -39.69 7.18 -27.58
N LEU A 212 -39.06 6.01 -27.73
CA LEU A 212 -37.59 5.86 -27.80
C LEU A 212 -37.06 5.78 -29.23
N GLY A 213 -37.96 5.74 -30.24
CA GLY A 213 -37.58 5.74 -31.65
C GLY A 213 -36.97 7.07 -32.04
N THR A 214 -35.79 7.05 -32.70
CA THR A 214 -35.12 8.21 -33.27
C THR A 214 -35.37 8.26 -34.80
N SER A 215 -35.49 9.47 -35.37
CA SER A 215 -35.56 9.63 -36.83
C SER A 215 -34.17 9.33 -37.43
N LEU A 216 -34.15 8.53 -38.53
CA LEU A 216 -32.89 8.20 -39.23
C LEU A 216 -32.48 9.26 -40.27
N GLY A 217 -33.41 10.11 -40.66
CA GLY A 217 -33.16 11.16 -41.67
C GLY A 217 -34.41 11.79 -42.23
N SER A 218 -34.22 12.75 -43.07
CA SER A 218 -35.27 13.40 -43.86
C SER A 218 -34.90 13.43 -45.33
N VAL A 219 -35.89 13.38 -46.23
CA VAL A 219 -35.68 13.55 -47.68
C VAL A 219 -35.91 15.01 -48.03
N ASP A 220 -34.95 15.70 -48.65
CA ASP A 220 -35.10 17.06 -49.10
C ASP A 220 -35.93 17.17 -50.41
N ALA A 221 -36.22 18.37 -50.82
CA ALA A 221 -37.03 18.62 -52.05
C ALA A 221 -36.38 18.13 -53.36
N SER A 222 -35.06 17.84 -53.31
CA SER A 222 -34.27 17.30 -54.41
C SER A 222 -34.16 15.77 -54.38
N GLY A 223 -34.72 15.12 -53.32
CA GLY A 223 -34.67 13.68 -53.16
C GLY A 223 -33.41 13.19 -52.42
N ASN A 224 -32.58 14.11 -51.89
CA ASN A 224 -31.40 13.72 -51.12
C ASN A 224 -31.80 13.38 -49.68
N ILE A 225 -31.11 12.39 -49.10
CA ILE A 225 -31.32 11.98 -47.69
C ILE A 225 -30.35 12.74 -46.80
N ASN A 226 -30.90 13.53 -45.88
CA ASN A 226 -30.16 14.15 -44.79
C ASN A 226 -30.24 13.25 -43.54
N TYR A 227 -29.20 12.51 -43.24
CA TYR A 227 -29.18 11.57 -42.14
C TYR A 227 -29.05 12.32 -40.78
N THR A 228 -29.73 11.81 -39.77
CA THR A 228 -29.50 12.19 -38.38
C THR A 228 -28.23 11.45 -37.87
N GLU A 229 -27.74 11.76 -36.67
CA GLU A 229 -26.63 11.01 -36.04
C GLU A 229 -26.93 9.50 -35.96
N THR A 230 -28.16 9.13 -35.56
CA THR A 230 -28.62 7.74 -35.57
C THR A 230 -28.67 7.17 -37.01
N GLY A 231 -29.11 7.93 -37.98
CA GLY A 231 -29.09 7.53 -39.38
C GLY A 231 -27.68 7.27 -39.91
N GLU A 232 -26.70 8.08 -39.51
CA GLU A 232 -25.27 7.84 -39.82
C GLU A 232 -24.75 6.56 -39.14
N THR A 233 -25.18 6.28 -37.91
CA THR A 233 -24.87 5.02 -37.24
C THR A 233 -25.42 3.81 -38.03
N TYR A 234 -26.67 3.88 -38.47
CA TYR A 234 -27.27 2.83 -39.32
C TYR A 234 -26.51 2.68 -40.66
N ARG A 235 -26.08 3.78 -41.27
CA ARG A 235 -25.23 3.74 -42.48
C ARG A 235 -23.94 2.99 -42.27
N LYS A 236 -23.26 3.21 -41.14
CA LYS A 236 -21.98 2.53 -40.82
C LYS A 236 -22.17 1.00 -40.79
N TYR A 237 -23.33 0.50 -40.36
CA TYR A 237 -23.63 -0.93 -40.37
C TYR A 237 -24.13 -1.40 -41.74
N ALA A 238 -25.03 -0.65 -42.36
CA ALA A 238 -25.65 -1.05 -43.62
C ALA A 238 -24.63 -1.23 -44.76
N VAL A 239 -23.46 -0.64 -44.72
CA VAL A 239 -22.40 -0.85 -45.73
C VAL A 239 -21.89 -2.29 -45.80
N TYR A 240 -22.10 -3.08 -44.76
CA TYR A 240 -21.75 -4.50 -44.75
C TYR A 240 -22.81 -5.42 -45.28
N ASP A 241 -24.04 -4.92 -45.56
CA ASP A 241 -25.12 -5.71 -46.15
C ASP A 241 -24.75 -6.18 -47.56
N LYS A 242 -24.87 -7.48 -47.79
CA LYS A 242 -24.59 -8.15 -49.07
C LYS A 242 -25.87 -8.75 -49.71
N GLY A 243 -27.04 -8.30 -49.23
CA GLY A 243 -28.34 -8.68 -49.78
C GLY A 243 -28.89 -9.99 -49.22
N SER A 244 -28.09 -11.00 -48.97
CA SER A 244 -28.51 -12.19 -48.23
C SER A 244 -27.84 -12.25 -46.84
N GLU A 245 -28.55 -12.84 -45.88
CA GLU A 245 -28.05 -13.02 -44.51
C GLU A 245 -26.77 -13.87 -44.51
N ALA A 246 -26.71 -14.92 -45.32
CA ALA A 246 -25.56 -15.80 -45.43
C ALA A 246 -24.32 -15.09 -45.98
N ASP A 247 -24.48 -14.29 -47.05
CA ASP A 247 -23.39 -13.50 -47.64
C ASP A 247 -22.95 -12.38 -46.73
N THR A 248 -23.85 -11.73 -46.03
CA THR A 248 -23.56 -10.73 -45.01
C THR A 248 -22.74 -11.33 -43.87
N LYS A 249 -23.17 -12.51 -43.36
CA LYS A 249 -22.43 -13.22 -42.29
C LYS A 249 -21.02 -13.60 -42.71
N ALA A 250 -20.88 -14.15 -43.95
CA ALA A 250 -19.56 -14.53 -44.49
C ALA A 250 -18.61 -13.31 -44.68
N ASN A 251 -19.18 -12.19 -45.12
CA ASN A 251 -18.42 -10.93 -45.22
C ASN A 251 -17.93 -10.41 -43.86
N LEU A 252 -18.82 -10.40 -42.88
CA LEU A 252 -18.49 -9.95 -41.50
C LEU A 252 -17.47 -10.87 -40.84
N ASP A 253 -17.55 -12.18 -41.04
CA ASP A 253 -16.57 -13.16 -40.57
C ASP A 253 -15.18 -12.89 -41.13
N THR A 254 -15.08 -12.67 -42.45
CA THR A 254 -13.81 -12.32 -43.12
C THR A 254 -13.19 -11.04 -42.52
N LEU A 255 -14.00 -9.97 -42.42
CA LEU A 255 -13.54 -8.69 -41.88
C LEU A 255 -13.15 -8.78 -40.39
N ALA A 256 -13.87 -9.58 -39.59
CA ALA A 256 -13.54 -9.78 -38.19
C ALA A 256 -12.21 -10.52 -38.01
N GLN A 257 -11.92 -11.51 -38.86
CA GLN A 257 -10.63 -12.21 -38.88
C GLN A 257 -9.49 -11.26 -39.25
N GLU A 258 -9.68 -10.46 -40.28
CA GLU A 258 -8.69 -9.47 -40.74
C GLU A 258 -8.42 -8.42 -39.66
N TYR A 259 -9.50 -7.88 -39.03
CA TYR A 259 -9.40 -6.91 -37.96
C TYR A 259 -8.62 -7.50 -36.77
N ALA A 260 -8.95 -8.73 -36.33
CA ALA A 260 -8.25 -9.40 -35.24
C ALA A 260 -6.76 -9.61 -35.57
N SER A 261 -6.44 -9.97 -36.83
CA SER A 261 -5.06 -10.10 -37.31
C SER A 261 -4.31 -8.75 -37.28
N LYS A 262 -4.92 -7.68 -37.80
CA LYS A 262 -4.34 -6.33 -37.80
C LYS A 262 -4.13 -5.80 -36.38
N LYS A 263 -5.06 -6.07 -35.46
CA LYS A 263 -4.93 -5.72 -34.04
C LYS A 263 -3.74 -6.41 -33.40
N ALA A 264 -3.61 -7.72 -33.59
CA ALA A 264 -2.48 -8.49 -33.09
C ALA A 264 -1.14 -7.98 -33.66
N ALA A 265 -1.12 -7.62 -34.95
CA ALA A 265 0.05 -7.02 -35.59
C ALA A 265 0.40 -5.64 -35.00
N SER A 266 -0.57 -4.74 -34.81
CA SER A 266 -0.35 -3.43 -34.20
C SER A 266 0.18 -3.52 -32.76
N GLU A 267 -0.34 -4.47 -31.96
CA GLU A 267 0.18 -4.75 -30.62
C GLU A 267 1.62 -5.26 -30.66
N ASP A 268 1.94 -6.13 -31.61
CA ASP A 268 3.30 -6.63 -31.82
C ASP A 268 4.26 -5.53 -32.29
N TYR A 269 3.88 -4.71 -33.23
CA TYR A 269 4.65 -3.53 -33.69
C TYR A 269 4.92 -2.56 -32.51
N SER A 270 3.94 -2.30 -31.70
CA SER A 270 4.11 -1.47 -30.49
C SER A 270 5.16 -2.05 -29.54
N ARG A 271 5.15 -3.37 -29.33
CA ARG A 271 6.14 -4.10 -28.54
C ARG A 271 7.54 -3.99 -29.16
N GLN A 272 7.67 -4.18 -30.49
CA GLN A 272 8.94 -4.10 -31.19
C GLN A 272 9.53 -2.69 -31.13
N ILE A 273 8.73 -1.64 -31.34
CA ILE A 273 9.16 -0.25 -31.20
C ILE A 273 9.65 0.02 -29.77
N SER A 274 8.93 -0.47 -28.77
CA SER A 274 9.35 -0.35 -27.36
C SER A 274 10.68 -1.03 -27.10
N ASN A 275 10.87 -2.24 -27.62
CA ASN A 275 12.11 -2.99 -27.46
C ASN A 275 13.29 -2.27 -28.13
N LEU A 276 13.13 -1.76 -29.36
CA LEU A 276 14.15 -0.99 -30.07
C LEU A 276 14.50 0.31 -29.34
N THR A 277 13.49 1.02 -28.81
CA THR A 277 13.70 2.24 -28.03
C THR A 277 14.52 1.98 -26.75
N LEU A 278 14.22 0.89 -26.06
CA LEU A 278 15.00 0.43 -24.91
C LEU A 278 16.40 -0.05 -25.34
N GLY A 279 16.49 -0.66 -26.52
CA GLY A 279 17.74 -1.12 -27.14
C GLY A 279 18.77 -0.02 -27.36
N ILE A 280 18.33 1.17 -27.75
CA ILE A 280 19.21 2.35 -27.90
C ILE A 280 19.93 2.65 -26.58
N SER A 281 19.17 2.69 -25.49
CA SER A 281 19.73 2.96 -24.15
C SER A 281 20.61 1.81 -23.66
N TYR A 282 20.22 0.58 -23.98
CA TYR A 282 20.98 -0.63 -23.64
C TYR A 282 22.33 -0.66 -24.37
N GLU A 283 22.36 -0.48 -25.69
CA GLU A 283 23.60 -0.50 -26.46
C GLU A 283 24.57 0.60 -26.02
N LYS A 284 24.05 1.81 -25.79
CA LYS A 284 24.84 2.91 -25.25
C LYS A 284 25.44 2.56 -23.89
N ALA A 285 24.62 2.00 -22.97
CA ALA A 285 25.08 1.61 -21.63
C ALA A 285 26.07 0.44 -21.70
N TYR A 286 25.86 -0.53 -22.58
CA TYR A 286 26.75 -1.66 -22.80
C TYR A 286 28.15 -1.21 -23.31
N ASN A 287 28.18 -0.32 -24.31
CA ASN A 287 29.44 0.23 -24.84
C ASN A 287 30.15 1.07 -23.77
N ASN A 288 29.46 1.95 -23.06
CA ASN A 288 30.02 2.71 -21.96
C ASN A 288 30.61 1.83 -20.85
N LEU A 289 29.94 0.72 -20.57
CA LEU A 289 30.42 -0.24 -19.55
C LEU A 289 31.68 -0.97 -20.02
N ASN A 290 31.74 -1.37 -21.30
CA ASN A 290 32.94 -1.98 -21.87
C ASN A 290 34.12 -1.01 -21.93
N ASP A 291 33.86 0.26 -22.28
CA ASP A 291 34.89 1.32 -22.26
C ASP A 291 35.40 1.54 -20.83
N PHE A 292 34.47 1.55 -19.83
CA PHE A 292 34.84 1.65 -18.44
C PHE A 292 35.74 0.49 -17.98
N TYR A 293 35.41 -0.75 -18.33
CA TYR A 293 36.24 -1.90 -18.01
C TYR A 293 37.62 -1.82 -18.70
N THR A 294 37.66 -1.38 -19.93
CA THR A 294 38.89 -1.21 -20.68
C THR A 294 39.78 -0.13 -20.08
N ALA A 295 39.22 1.03 -19.76
CA ALA A 295 39.95 2.14 -19.15
C ALA A 295 40.48 1.79 -17.75
N ASN A 296 39.80 0.92 -17.03
CA ASN A 296 40.15 0.53 -15.64
C ASN A 296 40.71 -0.89 -15.53
N ALA A 297 41.18 -1.51 -16.60
CA ALA A 297 41.65 -2.90 -16.59
C ALA A 297 42.77 -3.18 -15.57
N ALA A 298 43.60 -2.20 -15.25
CA ALA A 298 44.63 -2.32 -14.21
C ALA A 298 44.09 -2.41 -12.79
N LYS A 299 42.86 -1.88 -12.55
CA LYS A 299 42.17 -1.92 -11.25
C LYS A 299 41.16 -3.07 -11.13
N ILE A 300 40.67 -3.59 -12.26
CA ILE A 300 39.60 -4.59 -12.34
C ILE A 300 40.22 -5.93 -12.76
N THR A 301 40.72 -6.69 -11.79
CA THR A 301 41.33 -8.00 -12.05
C THR A 301 40.31 -9.12 -12.23
N ASN A 302 39.11 -8.96 -11.65
CA ASN A 302 37.99 -9.87 -11.73
C ASN A 302 36.70 -9.08 -11.90
N LYS A 303 35.99 -9.26 -13.03
CA LYS A 303 34.77 -8.52 -13.36
C LYS A 303 33.61 -8.87 -12.45
N ASP A 304 33.41 -10.15 -12.11
CA ASP A 304 32.27 -10.57 -11.31
C ASP A 304 32.37 -10.04 -9.89
N GLN A 305 33.56 -10.15 -9.28
CA GLN A 305 33.86 -9.57 -7.98
C GLN A 305 33.69 -8.05 -7.99
N PHE A 306 34.21 -7.39 -9.01
CA PHE A 306 34.11 -5.94 -9.17
C PHE A 306 32.65 -5.49 -9.29
N ASN A 307 31.86 -6.11 -10.17
CA ASN A 307 30.47 -5.77 -10.40
C ASN A 307 29.63 -5.90 -9.11
N SER A 308 29.77 -7.03 -8.43
CA SER A 308 29.10 -7.29 -7.16
C SER A 308 29.56 -6.32 -6.06
N GLY A 309 30.85 -6.00 -6.00
CA GLY A 309 31.41 -5.03 -5.07
C GLY A 309 30.87 -3.62 -5.29
N MET A 310 30.78 -3.18 -6.53
CA MET A 310 30.27 -1.86 -6.89
C MET A 310 28.77 -1.68 -6.62
N THR A 311 27.98 -2.76 -6.71
CA THR A 311 26.52 -2.72 -6.59
C THR A 311 25.96 -3.12 -5.22
N THR A 312 26.80 -3.58 -4.29
CA THR A 312 26.37 -3.99 -2.95
C THR A 312 26.73 -2.94 -1.89
N ALA A 313 26.29 -3.13 -0.63
CA ALA A 313 26.59 -2.26 0.49
C ALA A 313 28.09 -2.31 0.86
N ASP A 314 28.61 -1.23 1.42
CA ASP A 314 30.04 -1.01 1.65
C ASP A 314 30.69 -2.01 2.62
N ASP A 315 29.88 -2.52 3.57
CA ASP A 315 30.33 -3.47 4.60
C ASP A 315 30.18 -4.95 4.19
N ASN A 316 29.63 -5.23 3.00
CA ASN A 316 29.54 -6.58 2.49
C ASN A 316 30.90 -7.09 1.99
N LEU A 317 31.05 -8.43 2.01
CA LEU A 317 32.21 -9.10 1.43
C LEU A 317 31.83 -9.69 0.06
N VAL A 318 32.80 -9.71 -0.85
CA VAL A 318 32.60 -10.26 -2.19
C VAL A 318 33.73 -11.23 -2.52
N ASP A 319 33.41 -12.47 -2.89
CA ASP A 319 34.41 -13.45 -3.30
C ASP A 319 34.80 -13.32 -4.80
N GLU A 320 35.74 -14.11 -5.24
CA GLU A 320 36.25 -14.10 -6.63
C GLU A 320 35.20 -14.51 -7.66
N ASN A 321 34.10 -15.15 -7.27
CA ASN A 321 32.98 -15.53 -8.14
C ASN A 321 31.87 -14.48 -8.14
N GLY A 322 32.05 -13.38 -7.41
CA GLY A 322 31.05 -12.30 -7.27
C GLY A 322 29.92 -12.61 -6.28
N HIS A 323 30.04 -13.66 -5.47
CA HIS A 323 29.04 -13.92 -4.43
C HIS A 323 29.15 -12.89 -3.31
N VAL A 324 28.01 -12.31 -2.94
CA VAL A 324 27.93 -11.26 -1.92
C VAL A 324 27.58 -11.89 -0.57
N TYR A 325 28.46 -11.77 0.38
CA TYR A 325 28.27 -12.19 1.76
C TYR A 325 27.84 -11.00 2.60
N THR A 326 26.62 -11.05 3.10
CA THR A 326 26.04 -9.98 3.93
C THR A 326 26.35 -10.23 5.41
N LYS A 327 26.72 -9.19 6.13
CA LYS A 327 26.96 -9.24 7.57
C LYS A 327 25.69 -9.68 8.30
N THR A 328 25.81 -10.68 9.17
CA THR A 328 24.72 -11.18 10.00
C THR A 328 24.83 -10.61 11.43
N SER A 329 23.81 -10.86 12.25
CA SER A 329 23.87 -10.59 13.69
C SER A 329 24.64 -11.66 14.49
N GLU A 330 25.06 -12.73 13.82
CA GLU A 330 25.68 -13.90 14.44
C GLU A 330 27.19 -13.69 14.60
N LYS A 331 27.78 -14.43 15.56
CA LYS A 331 29.19 -14.46 15.84
C LYS A 331 29.73 -15.88 15.77
N ASP A 332 31.02 -16.04 15.45
CA ASP A 332 31.69 -17.32 15.59
C ASP A 332 31.99 -17.64 17.08
N ALA A 333 32.54 -18.82 17.35
CA ALA A 333 32.88 -19.27 18.69
C ALA A 333 33.89 -18.35 19.40
N ASN A 334 34.63 -17.50 18.68
CA ASN A 334 35.61 -16.55 19.20
C ASN A 334 35.08 -15.11 19.24
N GLY A 335 33.81 -14.88 18.92
CA GLY A 335 33.16 -13.57 18.93
C GLY A 335 33.35 -12.73 17.67
N ASN A 336 33.93 -13.27 16.60
CA ASN A 336 34.10 -12.58 15.33
C ASN A 336 32.80 -12.50 14.50
N ASP A 337 32.64 -11.50 13.66
CA ASP A 337 31.47 -11.31 12.80
C ASP A 337 31.32 -12.40 11.75
N ILE A 338 30.11 -12.87 11.55
CA ILE A 338 29.74 -13.83 10.50
C ILE A 338 29.03 -13.10 9.36
N TYR A 339 29.46 -13.41 8.14
CA TYR A 339 28.86 -13.01 6.88
C TYR A 339 28.27 -14.24 6.19
N ALA A 340 27.09 -14.11 5.59
CA ALA A 340 26.39 -15.22 4.93
C ALA A 340 26.07 -14.89 3.48
N TYR A 341 26.22 -15.86 2.62
CA TYR A 341 25.72 -15.90 1.24
C TYR A 341 24.68 -17.02 1.13
N ASP A 342 23.57 -16.74 0.42
CA ASP A 342 22.51 -17.71 0.11
C ASP A 342 22.40 -17.83 -1.41
N ASP A 343 22.52 -19.05 -1.96
CA ASP A 343 22.45 -19.31 -3.40
C ASP A 343 21.02 -19.29 -3.98
N GLY A 344 20.02 -18.99 -3.15
CA GLY A 344 18.60 -19.00 -3.51
C GLY A 344 18.02 -20.42 -3.73
N LYS A 345 18.82 -21.47 -3.59
CA LYS A 345 18.41 -22.88 -3.70
C LYS A 345 18.40 -23.58 -2.34
N GLY A 346 18.65 -22.82 -1.27
CA GLY A 346 18.68 -23.30 0.11
C GLY A 346 20.08 -23.62 0.64
N ASN A 347 21.14 -23.46 -0.16
CA ASN A 347 22.50 -23.64 0.33
C ASN A 347 23.07 -22.31 0.81
N LYS A 348 23.65 -22.31 2.01
CA LYS A 348 24.28 -21.15 2.62
C LYS A 348 25.78 -21.38 2.83
N SER A 349 26.56 -20.36 2.53
CA SER A 349 27.99 -20.31 2.81
C SER A 349 28.31 -19.19 3.78
N TYR A 350 29.31 -19.37 4.64
CA TYR A 350 29.62 -18.44 5.70
C TYR A 350 31.10 -18.06 5.71
N ILE A 351 31.38 -16.79 6.04
CA ILE A 351 32.70 -16.25 6.25
C ILE A 351 32.77 -15.58 7.63
N SER A 352 33.81 -15.88 8.41
CA SER A 352 34.13 -15.19 9.67
C SER A 352 35.21 -14.16 9.45
N SER A 353 35.03 -12.93 9.98
CA SER A 353 36.03 -11.87 9.96
C SER A 353 36.87 -11.92 11.23
N VAL A 354 38.04 -12.52 11.19
CA VAL A 354 38.93 -12.69 12.34
C VAL A 354 39.84 -11.47 12.50
N VAL A 355 39.74 -10.81 13.64
CA VAL A 355 40.56 -9.63 13.97
C VAL A 355 41.75 -10.10 14.78
N ALA A 356 42.98 -9.87 14.28
CA ALA A 356 44.21 -10.16 14.97
C ALA A 356 44.50 -9.10 16.04
N ALA A 357 45.47 -9.41 16.95
CA ALA A 357 45.83 -8.50 18.06
C ALA A 357 46.42 -7.15 17.61
N ASP A 358 46.95 -7.08 16.40
CA ASP A 358 47.46 -5.85 15.75
C ASP A 358 46.35 -5.07 14.99
N GLY A 359 45.09 -5.52 15.05
CA GLY A 359 43.98 -4.91 14.35
C GLY A 359 43.79 -5.36 12.89
N THR A 360 44.66 -6.24 12.38
CA THR A 360 44.52 -6.78 11.02
C THR A 360 43.31 -7.71 10.92
N ILE A 361 42.48 -7.50 9.89
CA ILE A 361 41.30 -8.34 9.62
C ILE A 361 41.67 -9.39 8.60
N SER A 362 41.39 -10.65 8.89
CA SER A 362 41.47 -11.77 7.96
C SER A 362 40.14 -12.49 7.85
N TYR A 363 39.86 -13.04 6.66
CA TYR A 363 38.62 -13.74 6.38
C TYR A 363 38.85 -15.25 6.35
N LYS A 364 37.97 -16.01 7.01
CA LYS A 364 38.02 -17.47 7.06
C LYS A 364 36.67 -18.03 6.67
N VAL A 365 36.68 -19.14 5.91
CA VAL A 365 35.46 -19.93 5.68
C VAL A 365 34.94 -20.42 7.03
N ALA A 366 33.66 -20.27 7.29
CA ALA A 366 33.05 -20.71 8.52
C ALA A 366 32.06 -21.86 8.26
N SER A 367 32.07 -22.87 9.14
CA SER A 367 31.03 -23.91 9.16
C SER A 367 29.98 -23.56 10.20
N LYS A 368 28.70 -23.82 9.87
CA LYS A 368 27.59 -23.77 10.82
C LYS A 368 27.36 -25.19 11.35
N ASP A 369 27.82 -25.46 12.56
CA ASP A 369 27.74 -26.77 13.18
C ASP A 369 26.57 -26.82 14.16
N ILE A 370 25.60 -27.69 13.90
CA ILE A 370 24.44 -27.88 14.77
C ILE A 370 24.90 -28.62 16.02
N THR A 371 24.76 -27.97 17.17
CA THR A 371 25.14 -28.52 18.49
C THR A 371 23.98 -29.16 19.22
N GLY A 372 22.75 -28.96 18.79
CA GLY A 372 21.55 -29.52 19.38
C GLY A 372 20.26 -28.88 18.90
N TYR A 373 19.18 -29.19 19.55
CA TYR A 373 17.85 -28.67 19.30
C TYR A 373 17.16 -28.29 20.60
N LYS A 374 16.26 -27.30 20.54
CA LYS A 374 15.44 -26.85 21.68
C LYS A 374 14.03 -26.47 21.24
N THR A 375 13.08 -26.57 22.17
CA THR A 375 11.71 -26.06 21.99
C THR A 375 11.68 -24.52 21.97
N SER A 376 10.54 -23.95 21.59
CA SER A 376 10.32 -22.49 21.57
C SER A 376 10.45 -21.83 22.96
N ASP A 377 10.21 -22.56 24.03
CA ASP A 377 10.40 -22.11 25.43
C ASP A 377 11.84 -22.32 25.95
N GLY A 378 12.74 -22.84 25.11
CA GLY A 378 14.15 -23.02 25.42
C GLY A 378 14.53 -24.37 26.07
N THR A 379 13.58 -25.29 26.25
CA THR A 379 13.87 -26.63 26.81
C THR A 379 14.71 -27.46 25.83
N GLN A 380 15.82 -28.03 26.29
CA GLN A 380 16.74 -28.78 25.45
C GLN A 380 16.10 -30.11 25.00
N ALA A 381 16.31 -30.46 23.74
CA ALA A 381 15.90 -31.72 23.18
C ALA A 381 17.02 -32.75 23.29
N THR A 382 16.69 -33.98 23.70
CA THR A 382 17.63 -35.10 23.79
C THR A 382 17.54 -35.90 22.50
N LYS A 383 18.69 -36.15 21.87
CA LYS A 383 18.78 -36.94 20.64
C LYS A 383 18.51 -38.42 20.96
N VAL A 384 17.57 -39.02 20.24
CA VAL A 384 17.31 -40.48 20.27
C VAL A 384 18.06 -41.16 19.11
N ASN A 385 17.91 -40.62 17.91
CA ASN A 385 18.64 -41.01 16.68
C ASN A 385 18.67 -39.84 15.68
N ASP A 386 19.12 -40.06 14.44
CA ASP A 386 19.28 -39.00 13.45
C ASP A 386 17.94 -38.42 12.95
N ASP A 387 16.83 -39.12 13.17
CA ASP A 387 15.49 -38.69 12.73
C ASP A 387 14.53 -38.43 13.90
N GLU A 388 15.01 -38.51 15.15
CA GLU A 388 14.16 -38.39 16.33
C GLU A 388 14.86 -37.72 17.52
N TYR A 389 14.16 -36.75 18.11
CA TYR A 389 14.51 -36.11 19.40
C TYR A 389 13.35 -36.21 20.38
N THR A 390 13.66 -36.18 21.67
CA THR A 390 12.65 -36.11 22.73
C THR A 390 12.89 -34.93 23.65
N VAL A 391 11.80 -34.38 24.21
CA VAL A 391 11.80 -33.32 25.21
C VAL A 391 10.97 -33.82 26.40
N THR A 392 11.52 -33.82 27.60
CA THR A 392 10.78 -34.13 28.81
C THR A 392 10.40 -32.86 29.55
N LYS A 393 9.09 -32.64 29.72
CA LYS A 393 8.54 -31.47 30.40
C LYS A 393 7.42 -31.92 31.35
N ASP A 394 7.47 -31.50 32.60
CA ASP A 394 6.49 -31.81 33.62
C ASP A 394 6.19 -33.33 33.78
N GLY A 395 7.22 -34.17 33.57
CA GLY A 395 7.11 -35.60 33.63
C GLY A 395 6.56 -36.31 32.38
N ASN A 396 6.19 -35.56 31.35
CA ASN A 396 5.75 -36.06 30.05
C ASN A 396 6.87 -35.98 29.04
N THR A 397 7.07 -37.03 28.24
CA THR A 397 8.04 -37.06 27.14
C THR A 397 7.32 -36.80 25.82
N ILE A 398 7.73 -35.74 25.14
CA ILE A 398 7.25 -35.33 23.81
C ILE A 398 8.27 -35.80 22.79
N THR A 399 7.79 -36.44 21.72
CA THR A 399 8.65 -36.96 20.64
C THR A 399 8.55 -36.03 19.42
N TYR A 400 9.69 -35.66 18.84
CA TYR A 400 9.84 -34.85 17.63
C TYR A 400 10.50 -35.71 16.56
N LYS A 401 9.87 -35.81 15.39
CA LYS A 401 10.40 -36.53 14.24
C LYS A 401 10.73 -35.60 13.08
N LYS A 402 11.73 -36.00 12.31
CA LYS A 402 12.17 -35.26 11.14
C LYS A 402 11.12 -35.36 10.04
N ASN A 403 10.63 -34.23 9.54
CA ASN A 403 9.69 -34.16 8.43
C ASN A 403 10.42 -34.13 7.06
N ALA A 404 9.65 -34.08 5.96
CA ALA A 404 10.21 -34.03 4.59
C ALA A 404 11.09 -32.78 4.34
N ASP A 405 10.87 -31.68 5.08
CA ASP A 405 11.66 -30.44 5.00
C ASP A 405 12.92 -30.49 5.88
N GLY A 406 13.20 -31.62 6.53
CA GLY A 406 14.34 -31.79 7.42
C GLY A 406 14.18 -31.18 8.81
N LYS A 407 13.02 -30.67 9.18
CA LYS A 407 12.73 -30.07 10.49
C LYS A 407 12.20 -31.13 11.46
N PHE A 408 12.57 -31.02 12.74
CA PHE A 408 12.03 -31.85 13.80
C PHE A 408 10.73 -31.29 14.33
N VAL A 409 9.62 -31.97 14.05
CA VAL A 409 8.25 -31.58 14.41
C VAL A 409 7.67 -32.52 15.46
N ASN A 410 6.88 -31.97 16.38
CA ASN A 410 6.19 -32.74 17.41
C ASN A 410 5.18 -33.71 16.75
N THR A 411 5.24 -34.99 17.11
CA THR A 411 4.37 -36.02 16.53
C THR A 411 2.89 -35.86 16.88
N ALA A 412 2.55 -35.02 17.87
CA ALA A 412 1.18 -34.70 18.28
C ALA A 412 0.70 -33.31 17.80
N ASP A 413 1.61 -32.41 17.47
CA ASP A 413 1.30 -31.05 16.96
C ASP A 413 2.38 -30.59 15.98
N GLU A 414 2.10 -30.70 14.68
CA GLU A 414 3.03 -30.34 13.60
C GLU A 414 3.47 -28.86 13.58
N LYS A 415 2.78 -27.97 14.33
CA LYS A 415 3.17 -26.56 14.46
C LYS A 415 4.26 -26.35 15.52
N ASP A 416 4.42 -27.30 16.41
CA ASP A 416 5.49 -27.28 17.40
C ASP A 416 6.76 -27.90 16.81
N VAL A 417 7.73 -27.04 16.49
CA VAL A 417 8.97 -27.39 15.77
C VAL A 417 10.17 -27.06 16.65
N LEU A 418 11.13 -27.97 16.71
CA LEU A 418 12.39 -27.69 17.39
C LEU A 418 13.23 -26.65 16.65
N THR A 419 13.83 -25.75 17.41
CA THR A 419 14.77 -24.74 16.92
C THR A 419 16.20 -25.28 17.02
N GLU A 420 16.99 -25.14 15.93
CA GLU A 420 18.40 -25.51 15.92
C GLU A 420 19.21 -24.65 16.91
N GLN A 421 20.09 -25.31 17.63
CA GLN A 421 21.21 -24.66 18.30
C GLN A 421 22.46 -24.95 17.50
N TYR A 422 23.25 -23.93 17.24
CA TYR A 422 24.45 -24.06 16.42
C TYR A 422 25.55 -23.10 16.87
N VAL A 423 26.74 -23.38 16.42
CA VAL A 423 27.92 -22.53 16.57
C VAL A 423 28.58 -22.38 15.20
N TYR A 424 29.11 -21.22 14.93
CA TYR A 424 29.97 -21.01 13.75
C TYR A 424 31.42 -21.22 14.14
N ASN A 425 32.10 -22.07 13.40
CA ASN A 425 33.54 -22.36 13.60
C ASN A 425 34.35 -21.83 12.41
N ALA A 426 35.27 -20.90 12.65
CA ALA A 426 36.17 -20.40 11.62
C ALA A 426 37.20 -21.48 11.24
N GLY A 427 37.25 -21.83 9.96
CA GLY A 427 38.13 -22.85 9.40
C GLY A 427 39.34 -22.30 8.63
N SER A 428 39.54 -22.73 7.38
CA SER A 428 40.63 -22.30 6.50
C SER A 428 40.48 -20.83 6.06
N ALA A 429 41.55 -20.21 5.59
CA ALA A 429 41.53 -18.87 5.04
C ALA A 429 40.55 -18.83 3.83
N ALA A 430 39.69 -17.82 3.80
CA ALA A 430 38.87 -17.49 2.63
C ALA A 430 39.74 -16.65 1.67
N THR A 431 40.23 -17.26 0.60
CA THR A 431 41.07 -16.59 -0.39
C THR A 431 40.24 -15.79 -1.38
N GLY A 432 40.78 -14.68 -1.88
CA GLY A 432 40.11 -13.87 -2.93
C GLY A 432 38.88 -13.08 -2.45
N VAL A 433 38.66 -12.93 -1.14
CA VAL A 433 37.54 -12.15 -0.59
C VAL A 433 37.97 -10.69 -0.40
N LEU A 434 37.16 -9.75 -0.90
CA LEU A 434 37.38 -8.31 -0.75
C LEU A 434 36.18 -7.66 -0.08
N VAL A 435 36.41 -6.53 0.62
CA VAL A 435 35.34 -5.68 1.15
C VAL A 435 34.82 -4.78 0.02
N ALA A 436 33.53 -4.66 -0.14
CA ALA A 436 32.94 -3.81 -1.19
C ALA A 436 33.43 -2.36 -1.14
N LYS A 437 33.58 -1.80 0.07
CA LYS A 437 34.15 -0.47 0.29
C LYS A 437 35.55 -0.31 -0.32
N ASP A 438 36.41 -1.34 -0.21
CA ASP A 438 37.80 -1.25 -0.71
C ASP A 438 37.82 -1.27 -2.25
N ILE A 439 36.89 -2.02 -2.86
CA ILE A 439 36.70 -1.97 -4.32
C ILE A 439 36.28 -0.57 -4.73
N LYS A 440 35.23 -0.02 -4.10
CA LYS A 440 34.67 1.30 -4.42
C LYS A 440 35.63 2.45 -4.16
N SER A 441 36.50 2.35 -3.16
CA SER A 441 37.45 3.41 -2.79
C SER A 441 38.50 3.73 -3.87
N GLN A 442 38.65 2.83 -4.85
CA GLN A 442 39.57 3.03 -5.98
C GLN A 442 39.01 3.94 -7.06
N PHE A 443 37.72 4.37 -6.94
CA PHE A 443 36.98 5.11 -7.96
C PHE A 443 36.36 6.37 -7.35
N THR A 444 36.25 7.42 -8.15
CA THR A 444 35.57 8.66 -7.80
C THR A 444 34.04 8.43 -7.71
N ASP A 445 33.32 9.34 -7.06
CA ASP A 445 31.86 9.23 -6.95
C ASP A 445 31.15 9.33 -8.31
N GLU A 446 31.72 10.11 -9.24
CA GLU A 446 31.23 10.19 -10.60
C GLU A 446 31.43 8.87 -11.37
N GLU A 447 32.63 8.25 -11.26
CA GLU A 447 32.89 6.93 -11.86
C GLU A 447 31.99 5.86 -11.30
N LYS A 448 31.74 5.84 -9.97
CA LYS A 448 30.81 4.91 -9.32
C LYS A 448 29.37 5.09 -9.79
N SER A 449 28.92 6.35 -9.87
CA SER A 449 27.56 6.67 -10.33
C SER A 449 27.35 6.27 -11.78
N THR A 450 28.31 6.61 -12.64
CA THR A 450 28.27 6.29 -14.07
C THR A 450 28.30 4.76 -14.30
N PHE A 451 29.18 4.05 -13.60
CA PHE A 451 29.24 2.60 -13.65
C PHE A 451 27.89 1.97 -13.23
N THR A 452 27.39 2.36 -12.05
CA THR A 452 26.15 1.78 -11.48
C THR A 452 24.93 2.03 -12.41
N SER A 453 24.82 3.23 -13.00
CA SER A 453 23.78 3.55 -13.96
C SER A 453 23.84 2.65 -15.20
N ASN A 454 25.00 2.53 -15.84
CA ASN A 454 25.16 1.71 -17.03
C ASN A 454 24.99 0.22 -16.70
N TYR A 455 25.55 -0.26 -15.60
CA TYR A 455 25.44 -1.65 -15.15
C TYR A 455 23.98 -2.06 -14.90
N ASN A 456 23.21 -1.21 -14.20
CA ASN A 456 21.79 -1.48 -13.94
C ASN A 456 20.98 -1.49 -15.25
N THR A 457 21.25 -0.57 -16.18
CA THR A 457 20.60 -0.54 -17.49
C THR A 457 20.87 -1.82 -18.28
N VAL A 458 22.12 -2.25 -18.35
CA VAL A 458 22.53 -3.50 -19.04
C VAL A 458 21.88 -4.71 -18.39
N THR A 459 22.06 -4.87 -17.07
CA THR A 459 21.54 -6.04 -16.33
C THR A 459 20.01 -6.14 -16.40
N SER A 460 19.31 -5.00 -16.29
CA SER A 460 17.85 -4.96 -16.40
C SER A 460 17.37 -5.42 -17.76
N PHE A 461 17.98 -4.92 -18.85
CA PHE A 461 17.61 -5.31 -20.21
C PHE A 461 17.91 -6.80 -20.49
N GLU A 462 19.10 -7.28 -20.10
CA GLU A 462 19.52 -8.68 -20.31
C GLU A 462 18.65 -9.66 -19.51
N ASN A 463 18.24 -9.33 -18.28
CA ASN A 463 17.34 -10.16 -17.51
C ASN A 463 15.96 -10.25 -18.17
N GLN A 464 15.46 -9.14 -18.74
CA GLN A 464 14.21 -9.14 -19.49
C GLN A 464 14.35 -9.96 -20.80
N ALA A 465 15.48 -9.84 -21.50
CA ALA A 465 15.77 -10.62 -22.69
C ALA A 465 15.82 -12.14 -22.38
N LYS A 466 16.45 -12.53 -21.28
CA LYS A 466 16.50 -13.94 -20.83
C LYS A 466 15.11 -14.48 -20.48
N ALA A 467 14.24 -13.66 -19.91
CA ALA A 467 12.86 -14.04 -19.59
C ALA A 467 12.02 -14.28 -20.87
N GLU A 468 12.28 -13.52 -21.96
CA GLU A 468 11.64 -13.75 -23.27
C GLU A 468 12.01 -15.10 -23.88
N THR A 469 13.26 -15.56 -23.74
CA THR A 469 13.74 -16.86 -24.31
C THR A 469 13.13 -18.08 -23.62
N ASN A 470 12.61 -17.92 -22.40
CA ASN A 470 12.08 -19.03 -21.63
C ASN A 470 10.61 -19.39 -21.93
N GLY A 471 9.95 -18.75 -22.91
CA GLY A 471 8.50 -18.93 -23.06
C GLY A 471 7.86 -18.85 -24.44
N LYS A 472 8.49 -18.31 -25.51
CA LYS A 472 7.87 -18.20 -26.85
C LYS A 472 8.92 -18.08 -27.95
N ASP A 473 8.53 -18.42 -29.19
CA ASP A 473 9.32 -18.17 -30.39
C ASP A 473 9.85 -16.74 -30.46
N LEU A 474 11.17 -16.62 -30.72
CA LEU A 474 11.83 -15.33 -30.83
C LEU A 474 11.25 -14.57 -32.03
N LEU A 475 10.56 -13.48 -31.75
CA LEU A 475 10.08 -12.54 -32.75
C LEU A 475 11.18 -11.55 -33.13
N ASP A 476 11.13 -11.04 -34.38
CA ASP A 476 12.01 -9.96 -34.84
C ASP A 476 11.95 -8.78 -33.85
N ASN A 477 13.09 -8.12 -33.66
CA ASN A 477 13.26 -7.04 -32.72
C ASN A 477 12.84 -7.35 -31.25
N SER A 478 12.92 -8.64 -30.85
CA SER A 478 12.84 -9.02 -29.44
C SER A 478 14.05 -8.49 -28.67
N LYS A 479 13.91 -8.32 -27.35
CA LYS A 479 15.05 -7.91 -26.51
C LYS A 479 16.21 -8.90 -26.63
N THR A 480 15.91 -10.19 -26.78
CA THR A 480 16.94 -11.23 -27.02
C THR A 480 17.68 -11.03 -28.34
N ALA A 481 16.98 -10.70 -29.44
CA ALA A 481 17.59 -10.43 -30.73
C ALA A 481 18.49 -9.18 -30.64
N ILE A 482 18.02 -8.10 -30.02
CA ILE A 482 18.77 -6.87 -29.81
C ILE A 482 20.02 -7.14 -28.95
N MET A 483 19.87 -7.85 -27.84
CA MET A 483 20.98 -8.22 -26.95
C MET A 483 22.07 -9.00 -27.72
N ASN A 484 21.66 -10.00 -28.51
CA ASN A 484 22.58 -10.80 -29.27
C ASN A 484 23.33 -9.97 -30.35
N SER A 485 22.64 -9.06 -31.04
CA SER A 485 23.24 -8.14 -32.01
C SER A 485 24.30 -7.25 -31.38
N VAL A 486 24.00 -6.63 -30.23
CA VAL A 486 24.92 -5.75 -29.47
C VAL A 486 26.15 -6.55 -28.99
N HIS A 487 25.95 -7.76 -28.45
CA HIS A 487 27.06 -8.63 -28.01
C HIS A 487 27.99 -9.07 -29.14
N ASN A 488 27.43 -9.30 -30.35
CA ASN A 488 28.19 -9.71 -31.52
C ASN A 488 28.74 -8.52 -32.33
N GLY A 489 28.52 -7.28 -31.88
CA GLY A 489 28.95 -6.09 -32.60
C GLY A 489 28.23 -5.87 -33.94
N VAL A 490 27.02 -6.42 -34.08
CA VAL A 490 26.19 -6.21 -35.28
C VAL A 490 25.44 -4.89 -35.11
N ALA A 491 25.68 -3.95 -36.03
CA ALA A 491 25.02 -2.64 -35.98
C ALA A 491 23.52 -2.78 -36.21
N ILE A 492 22.73 -2.09 -35.41
CA ILE A 492 21.28 -1.97 -35.54
C ILE A 492 20.97 -0.52 -35.97
N ASP A 493 20.25 -0.37 -37.08
CA ASP A 493 19.74 0.95 -37.47
C ASP A 493 18.40 1.21 -36.80
N TYR A 494 18.45 1.52 -35.49
CA TYR A 494 17.25 1.76 -34.67
C TYR A 494 16.29 2.77 -35.30
N ALA A 495 16.82 3.81 -35.95
CA ALA A 495 15.97 4.86 -36.51
C ALA A 495 15.20 4.37 -37.74
N ALA A 496 15.89 3.63 -38.65
CA ALA A 496 15.26 3.05 -39.84
C ALA A 496 14.26 1.96 -39.45
N ASP A 497 14.63 1.08 -38.52
CA ASP A 497 13.75 -0.02 -38.03
C ASP A 497 12.51 0.52 -37.34
N ILE A 498 12.65 1.47 -36.41
CA ILE A 498 11.50 2.10 -35.73
C ILE A 498 10.60 2.81 -36.75
N ASN A 499 11.19 3.51 -37.74
CA ASN A 499 10.38 4.20 -38.75
C ASN A 499 9.59 3.22 -39.62
N THR A 500 10.23 2.12 -40.06
CA THR A 500 9.55 1.08 -40.85
C THR A 500 8.39 0.46 -40.08
N ILE A 501 8.65 0.00 -38.82
CA ILE A 501 7.63 -0.62 -38.00
C ILE A 501 6.51 0.38 -37.61
N SER A 502 6.85 1.65 -37.45
CA SER A 502 5.84 2.70 -37.17
C SER A 502 4.90 2.91 -38.37
N ASN A 503 5.41 2.81 -39.60
CA ASN A 503 4.56 2.88 -40.78
C ASN A 503 3.65 1.64 -40.89
N ASP A 504 4.20 0.43 -40.70
CA ASP A 504 3.42 -0.82 -40.71
C ASP A 504 2.34 -0.82 -39.60
N LYS A 505 2.67 -0.23 -38.44
CA LYS A 505 1.70 -0.03 -37.37
C LYS A 505 0.62 0.96 -37.78
N ALA A 506 1.00 2.09 -38.40
CA ALA A 506 0.02 3.07 -38.84
C ALA A 506 -0.96 2.48 -39.86
N ASP A 507 -0.50 1.65 -40.80
CA ASP A 507 -1.36 0.95 -41.76
C ASP A 507 -2.34 -0.03 -41.06
N ALA A 508 -1.86 -0.70 -40.01
CA ALA A 508 -2.71 -1.59 -39.23
C ALA A 508 -3.77 -0.82 -38.40
N ASP A 509 -3.36 0.32 -37.82
CA ASP A 509 -4.24 1.18 -37.04
C ASP A 509 -5.29 1.87 -37.95
N GLU A 510 -4.89 2.35 -39.13
CA GLU A 510 -5.81 2.91 -40.13
C GLU A 510 -6.88 1.88 -40.54
N TYR A 511 -6.47 0.63 -40.83
CA TYR A 511 -7.45 -0.44 -41.09
C TYR A 511 -8.43 -0.63 -39.93
N MET A 512 -7.94 -0.62 -38.70
CA MET A 512 -8.83 -0.77 -37.52
C MET A 512 -9.75 0.42 -37.35
N GLU A 513 -9.30 1.65 -37.65
CA GLU A 513 -10.12 2.84 -37.61
C GLU A 513 -11.25 2.79 -38.64
N GLU A 514 -10.94 2.45 -39.91
CA GLU A 514 -11.90 2.30 -41.02
C GLU A 514 -12.97 1.24 -40.70
N HIS A 515 -12.57 0.15 -40.02
CA HIS A 515 -13.44 -0.97 -39.70
C HIS A 515 -13.86 -1.00 -38.21
N SER A 516 -13.80 0.13 -37.51
CA SER A 516 -14.08 0.22 -36.07
C SER A 516 -15.45 -0.34 -35.68
N THR A 517 -16.43 -0.30 -36.58
CA THR A 517 -17.79 -0.81 -36.40
C THR A 517 -17.84 -2.33 -36.14
N ILE A 518 -16.88 -3.09 -36.64
CA ILE A 518 -16.81 -4.56 -36.41
C ILE A 518 -15.92 -4.95 -35.26
N SER A 519 -15.29 -4.01 -34.58
CA SER A 519 -14.36 -4.26 -33.47
C SER A 519 -14.98 -5.15 -32.38
N GLY A 520 -16.29 -4.97 -32.11
CA GLY A 520 -16.99 -5.76 -31.09
C GLY A 520 -17.06 -7.26 -31.42
N ILE A 521 -17.29 -7.63 -32.69
CA ILE A 521 -17.25 -9.05 -33.11
C ILE A 521 -15.80 -9.54 -33.24
N ALA A 522 -14.90 -8.71 -33.78
CA ALA A 522 -13.51 -9.07 -33.95
C ALA A 522 -12.79 -9.36 -32.60
N SER A 523 -13.15 -8.65 -31.53
CA SER A 523 -12.60 -8.88 -30.18
C SER A 523 -12.98 -10.26 -29.61
N LYS A 524 -14.02 -10.91 -30.14
CA LYS A 524 -14.48 -12.24 -29.73
C LYS A 524 -13.99 -13.35 -30.66
N TYR A 525 -13.26 -12.98 -31.72
CA TYR A 525 -12.73 -13.98 -32.66
C TYR A 525 -11.87 -15.02 -31.96
N GLY A 526 -12.17 -16.29 -32.22
CA GLY A 526 -11.50 -17.42 -31.57
C GLY A 526 -12.02 -17.77 -30.16
N THR A 527 -13.06 -17.10 -29.65
CA THR A 527 -13.71 -17.43 -28.38
C THR A 527 -15.04 -18.19 -28.60
N SER A 528 -15.57 -18.81 -27.53
CA SER A 528 -16.88 -19.50 -27.55
C SER A 528 -18.07 -18.60 -27.91
N ASP A 529 -17.93 -17.29 -27.72
CA ASP A 529 -19.01 -16.32 -27.90
C ASP A 529 -19.04 -15.70 -29.30
N TYR A 530 -18.09 -16.06 -30.16
CA TYR A 530 -17.91 -15.47 -31.46
C TYR A 530 -19.11 -15.68 -32.41
N ASP A 531 -19.56 -16.93 -32.55
CA ASP A 531 -20.70 -17.25 -33.46
C ASP A 531 -21.99 -16.52 -33.07
N ALA A 532 -22.27 -16.40 -31.77
CA ALA A 532 -23.42 -15.66 -31.29
C ALA A 532 -23.30 -14.16 -31.60
N ALA A 533 -22.10 -13.57 -31.37
CA ALA A 533 -21.87 -12.18 -31.68
C ALA A 533 -21.93 -11.88 -33.17
N LEU A 534 -21.38 -12.77 -34.01
CA LEU A 534 -21.43 -12.66 -35.47
C LEU A 534 -22.86 -12.72 -35.98
N THR A 535 -23.68 -13.64 -35.44
CA THR A 535 -25.10 -13.75 -35.79
C THR A 535 -25.90 -12.50 -35.39
N SER A 536 -25.64 -11.98 -34.19
CA SER A 536 -26.26 -10.73 -33.72
C SER A 536 -25.89 -9.55 -34.61
N MET A 537 -24.63 -9.42 -34.99
CA MET A 537 -24.14 -8.36 -35.87
C MET A 537 -24.75 -8.49 -37.28
N THR A 538 -24.85 -9.71 -37.82
CA THR A 538 -25.52 -9.97 -39.14
C THR A 538 -26.97 -9.50 -39.12
N SER A 539 -27.72 -9.84 -38.08
CA SER A 539 -29.11 -9.38 -37.92
C SER A 539 -29.22 -7.87 -37.86
N MET A 540 -28.27 -7.21 -37.16
CA MET A 540 -28.23 -5.75 -37.06
C MET A 540 -27.93 -5.09 -38.38
N VAL A 541 -26.96 -5.59 -39.16
CA VAL A 541 -26.60 -5.09 -40.49
C VAL A 541 -27.79 -5.13 -41.42
N THR A 542 -28.48 -6.30 -41.48
CA THR A 542 -29.67 -6.46 -42.29
C THR A 542 -30.80 -5.53 -41.86
N ALA A 543 -31.05 -5.40 -40.55
CA ALA A 543 -32.07 -4.48 -40.03
C ALA A 543 -31.74 -3.01 -40.30
N ALA A 544 -30.49 -2.62 -40.21
CA ALA A 544 -30.02 -1.28 -40.51
C ALA A 544 -30.22 -0.92 -41.98
N ALA A 545 -29.89 -1.81 -42.90
CA ALA A 545 -30.12 -1.65 -44.33
C ALA A 545 -31.62 -1.51 -44.66
N GLN A 546 -32.48 -2.35 -44.07
CA GLN A 546 -33.93 -2.26 -44.24
C GLN A 546 -34.52 -0.97 -43.69
N ALA A 547 -34.04 -0.52 -42.49
CA ALA A 547 -34.53 0.71 -41.88
C ALA A 547 -34.17 1.95 -42.70
N LEU A 548 -32.99 2.01 -43.28
CA LEU A 548 -32.55 3.11 -44.15
C LEU A 548 -33.38 3.20 -45.44
N ASN A 549 -33.82 2.06 -46.01
CA ASN A 549 -34.71 2.04 -47.17
C ASN A 549 -36.09 2.64 -46.90
N ASN A 550 -36.46 2.78 -45.62
CA ASN A 550 -37.78 3.32 -45.23
C ASN A 550 -37.70 4.81 -44.81
N ILE A 551 -36.61 5.49 -45.00
CA ILE A 551 -36.47 6.94 -44.68
C ILE A 551 -37.43 7.72 -45.61
N GLY A 552 -38.20 8.61 -45.01
CA GLY A 552 -39.22 9.39 -45.71
C GLY A 552 -40.62 8.80 -45.63
N SER A 553 -40.77 7.52 -45.21
CA SER A 553 -42.06 6.89 -44.94
C SER A 553 -42.38 6.76 -43.43
N ALA A 554 -41.45 7.12 -42.55
CA ALA A 554 -41.59 6.94 -41.10
C ALA A 554 -42.33 8.12 -40.44
N THR A 555 -43.30 7.81 -39.61
CA THR A 555 -43.99 8.73 -38.70
C THR A 555 -43.02 9.28 -37.64
N ASP A 556 -43.17 10.58 -37.29
CA ASP A 556 -42.37 11.37 -36.37
C ASP A 556 -41.89 10.57 -35.14
N SER A 557 -40.59 10.36 -35.08
CA SER A 557 -39.90 10.00 -33.83
C SER A 557 -39.72 11.25 -32.99
N ALA A 558 -40.17 11.18 -31.73
CA ALA A 558 -40.11 12.33 -30.83
C ALA A 558 -38.94 12.25 -29.84
N ALA A 559 -38.07 11.24 -29.96
CA ALA A 559 -36.85 11.13 -29.13
C ALA A 559 -35.74 12.07 -29.63
N VAL A 560 -35.04 12.68 -28.66
CA VAL A 560 -33.90 13.55 -28.94
C VAL A 560 -32.63 12.90 -28.41
N LYS A 561 -31.68 12.66 -29.29
CA LYS A 561 -30.36 12.11 -28.95
C LYS A 561 -29.33 13.22 -28.89
N THR A 562 -28.40 13.12 -27.92
CA THR A 562 -27.15 13.85 -27.84
C THR A 562 -26.03 12.84 -27.85
N ALA A 563 -25.14 12.88 -28.82
CA ALA A 563 -24.05 11.91 -28.94
C ALA A 563 -22.96 12.09 -27.87
N GLY A 564 -22.33 11.01 -27.54
CA GLY A 564 -21.11 11.03 -26.73
C GLY A 564 -19.93 11.64 -27.48
N LYS A 565 -19.06 12.36 -26.76
CA LYS A 565 -17.86 12.99 -27.35
C LYS A 565 -16.65 12.74 -26.49
N ASN A 566 -15.48 12.59 -27.12
CA ASN A 566 -14.19 12.54 -26.44
C ASN A 566 -13.71 13.95 -26.08
N ALA A 567 -12.85 14.06 -25.07
CA ALA A 567 -12.10 15.26 -24.85
C ALA A 567 -10.93 15.32 -25.85
N VAL A 568 -10.67 16.51 -26.40
CA VAL A 568 -9.54 16.75 -27.30
C VAL A 568 -8.77 17.96 -26.79
N ILE A 569 -7.49 17.75 -26.47
CA ILE A 569 -6.56 18.79 -26.05
C ILE A 569 -5.33 18.83 -26.97
N TYR A 570 -4.70 19.98 -27.01
CA TYR A 570 -3.40 20.16 -27.64
C TYR A 570 -2.40 20.64 -26.59
N LEU A 571 -1.35 19.86 -26.36
CA LEU A 571 -0.25 20.23 -25.46
C LEU A 571 0.99 20.54 -26.33
N ASN A 572 1.45 21.78 -26.30
CA ASN A 572 2.54 22.28 -27.17
C ASN A 572 2.30 22.01 -28.67
N GLY A 573 1.03 22.00 -29.09
CA GLY A 573 0.63 21.75 -30.47
C GLY A 573 0.39 20.27 -30.83
N ALA A 574 0.76 19.33 -29.97
CA ALA A 574 0.44 17.93 -30.17
C ALA A 574 -0.96 17.60 -29.64
N GLU A 575 -1.74 16.87 -30.43
CA GLU A 575 -3.10 16.45 -30.09
C GLU A 575 -3.11 15.22 -29.17
N PHE A 576 -3.99 15.25 -28.18
CA PHE A 576 -4.29 14.14 -27.28
C PHE A 576 -5.81 14.02 -27.13
N GLU A 577 -6.28 12.80 -27.28
CA GLU A 577 -7.70 12.48 -27.17
C GLU A 577 -7.95 11.54 -25.98
N SER A 578 -9.10 11.69 -25.32
CA SER A 578 -9.50 10.85 -24.20
C SER A 578 -11.02 10.73 -24.10
N GLU A 579 -11.49 9.58 -23.72
CA GLU A 579 -12.92 9.35 -23.44
C GLU A 579 -13.42 10.10 -22.19
N SER A 580 -12.51 10.61 -21.38
CA SER A 580 -12.82 11.39 -20.17
C SER A 580 -12.20 12.78 -20.23
N ASN A 581 -12.71 13.68 -19.38
CA ASN A 581 -12.14 15.02 -19.25
C ASN A 581 -10.81 15.03 -18.47
N THR A 582 -10.34 13.87 -18.00
CA THR A 582 -9.04 13.71 -17.32
C THR A 582 -8.06 13.01 -18.27
N ILE A 583 -6.99 13.70 -18.62
CA ILE A 583 -5.98 13.25 -19.58
C ILE A 583 -4.62 13.24 -18.89
N SER A 584 -3.93 12.09 -18.94
CA SER A 584 -2.59 11.96 -18.38
C SER A 584 -1.56 11.94 -19.50
N VAL A 585 -0.67 12.94 -19.52
CA VAL A 585 0.37 13.09 -20.55
C VAL A 585 1.66 13.65 -19.95
N ASN A 586 2.79 13.01 -20.24
CA ASN A 586 4.14 13.46 -19.85
C ASN A 586 4.27 13.82 -18.35
N GLY A 587 3.65 13.02 -17.48
CA GLY A 587 3.66 13.24 -16.03
C GLY A 587 2.69 14.32 -15.53
N LEU A 588 1.94 14.94 -16.41
CA LEU A 588 0.84 15.85 -16.08
C LEU A 588 -0.49 15.07 -16.12
N THR A 589 -1.36 15.33 -15.16
CA THR A 589 -2.78 14.96 -15.22
C THR A 589 -3.59 16.22 -15.39
N ILE A 590 -4.20 16.36 -16.55
CA ILE A 590 -4.96 17.54 -16.99
C ILE A 590 -6.45 17.19 -16.88
N GLU A 591 -7.18 17.96 -16.10
CA GLU A 591 -8.64 17.91 -16.04
C GLU A 591 -9.20 19.08 -16.87
N ALA A 592 -9.77 18.77 -18.03
CA ALA A 592 -10.40 19.75 -18.90
C ALA A 592 -11.78 20.13 -18.36
N LYS A 593 -12.01 21.38 -18.01
CA LYS A 593 -13.27 21.90 -17.44
C LYS A 593 -14.14 22.63 -18.46
N ALA A 594 -13.50 23.33 -19.39
CA ALA A 594 -14.18 24.02 -20.46
C ALA A 594 -13.23 24.21 -21.66
N THR A 595 -13.79 24.40 -22.85
CA THR A 595 -12.99 24.72 -24.06
C THR A 595 -12.31 26.07 -23.93
N THR A 596 -11.12 26.20 -24.52
CA THR A 596 -10.37 27.47 -24.55
C THR A 596 -10.70 28.29 -25.79
N GLY A 597 -11.50 27.77 -26.69
CA GLY A 597 -11.77 28.43 -28.00
C GLY A 597 -10.52 28.38 -28.89
N ASN A 598 -10.15 29.56 -29.40
CA ASN A 598 -8.91 29.70 -30.18
C ASN A 598 -7.68 30.04 -29.33
N ASP A 599 -7.86 30.33 -28.04
CA ASP A 599 -6.78 30.73 -27.15
C ASP A 599 -6.02 29.54 -26.58
N GLU A 600 -4.75 29.77 -26.24
CA GLU A 600 -3.92 28.82 -25.50
C GLU A 600 -3.77 29.30 -24.05
N ILE A 601 -3.89 28.41 -23.10
CA ILE A 601 -3.56 28.68 -21.70
C ILE A 601 -2.17 28.13 -21.38
N LEU A 602 -1.49 28.73 -20.41
CA LEU A 602 -0.15 28.34 -20.02
C LEU A 602 -0.23 27.42 -18.79
N VAL A 603 0.47 26.31 -18.84
CA VAL A 603 0.67 25.38 -17.73
C VAL A 603 2.15 25.42 -17.35
N THR A 604 2.46 26.01 -16.22
CA THR A 604 3.85 26.09 -15.72
C THR A 604 4.04 25.04 -14.63
N THR A 605 5.04 24.20 -14.81
CA THR A 605 5.45 23.18 -13.83
C THR A 605 6.76 23.59 -13.19
N ASP A 606 6.76 23.79 -11.90
CA ASP A 606 7.93 24.17 -11.10
C ASP A 606 8.11 23.25 -9.90
N THR A 607 9.25 23.39 -9.20
CA THR A 607 9.44 22.73 -7.90
C THR A 607 8.43 23.30 -6.90
N ASP A 608 7.73 22.42 -6.20
CA ASP A 608 6.85 22.83 -5.11
C ASP A 608 7.65 23.18 -3.85
N THR A 609 8.20 24.36 -3.83
CA THR A 609 8.99 24.86 -2.68
C THR A 609 8.16 24.94 -1.40
N GLN A 610 6.86 25.21 -1.50
CA GLN A 610 5.96 25.21 -0.36
C GLN A 610 5.73 23.80 0.15
N GLY A 611 5.49 22.82 -0.74
CA GLY A 611 5.32 21.42 -0.35
C GLY A 611 6.57 20.85 0.33
N ILE A 612 7.78 21.24 -0.12
CA ILE A 612 9.04 20.86 0.55
C ILE A 612 9.10 21.49 1.95
N TYR A 613 8.77 22.78 2.07
CA TYR A 613 8.73 23.49 3.35
C TYR A 613 7.75 22.82 4.33
N ASP A 614 6.53 22.58 3.89
CA ASP A 614 5.47 21.99 4.70
C ASP A 614 5.88 20.59 5.17
N LYS A 615 6.53 19.80 4.30
CA LYS A 615 7.04 18.48 4.64
C LYS A 615 8.11 18.51 5.74
N ILE A 616 9.00 19.52 5.70
CA ILE A 616 10.02 19.73 6.73
C ILE A 616 9.34 20.21 8.02
N LYS A 617 8.39 21.14 7.93
CA LYS A 617 7.61 21.65 9.08
C LYS A 617 6.82 20.53 9.78
N ASP A 618 6.15 19.67 9.02
CA ASP A 618 5.43 18.51 9.55
C ASP A 618 6.35 17.57 10.33
N PHE A 619 7.53 17.28 9.77
CA PHE A 619 8.54 16.46 10.43
C PHE A 619 9.02 17.10 11.74
N ILE A 620 9.35 18.39 11.73
CA ILE A 620 9.79 19.14 12.92
C ILE A 620 8.67 19.15 13.99
N THR A 621 7.42 19.37 13.57
CA THR A 621 6.26 19.34 14.46
C THR A 621 6.06 17.97 15.11
N GLU A 622 6.15 16.88 14.34
CA GLU A 622 6.04 15.51 14.89
C GLU A 622 7.17 15.22 15.88
N TYR A 623 8.41 15.57 15.52
CA TYR A 623 9.54 15.47 16.44
C TYR A 623 9.32 16.25 17.73
N ASN A 624 8.90 17.52 17.64
CA ASN A 624 8.65 18.39 18.79
C ASN A 624 7.59 17.81 19.72
N ASN A 625 6.49 17.32 19.19
CA ASN A 625 5.43 16.74 19.98
C ASN A 625 5.93 15.56 20.83
N ILE A 626 6.75 14.71 20.24
CA ILE A 626 7.27 13.52 20.91
C ILE A 626 8.36 13.90 21.93
N ILE A 627 9.31 14.74 21.55
CA ILE A 627 10.41 15.11 22.46
C ILE A 627 9.92 15.92 23.66
N ASN A 628 8.93 16.80 23.46
CA ASN A 628 8.32 17.59 24.54
C ASN A 628 7.54 16.70 25.52
N GLU A 629 6.81 15.70 24.99
CA GLU A 629 6.15 14.68 25.83
C GLU A 629 7.18 13.89 26.63
N MET A 630 8.26 13.43 26.00
CA MET A 630 9.33 12.74 26.68
C MET A 630 9.97 13.59 27.77
N CYS A 631 10.24 14.88 27.48
CA CYS A 631 10.74 15.84 28.45
C CYS A 631 9.78 16.01 29.62
N SER A 632 8.50 16.11 29.34
CA SER A 632 7.45 16.24 30.38
C SER A 632 7.41 15.02 31.28
N LEU A 633 7.43 13.82 30.72
CA LEU A 633 7.42 12.56 31.46
C LEU A 633 8.73 12.40 32.27
N TYR A 634 9.87 12.72 31.67
CA TYR A 634 11.18 12.63 32.34
C TYR A 634 11.35 13.63 33.48
N ASN A 635 10.85 14.86 33.33
CA ASN A 635 10.97 15.94 34.31
C ASN A 635 9.71 16.08 35.19
N ALA A 636 8.80 15.11 35.14
CA ALA A 636 7.58 15.13 35.93
C ALA A 636 7.85 15.34 37.42
N ASP A 637 6.91 15.90 38.12
CA ASP A 637 6.97 16.12 39.55
C ASP A 637 6.97 14.77 40.31
N SER A 638 7.58 14.73 41.49
CA SER A 638 7.63 13.51 42.29
C SER A 638 6.26 13.18 42.90
N SER A 639 5.87 11.92 42.81
CA SER A 639 4.72 11.36 43.55
C SER A 639 5.12 10.66 44.85
N LYS A 640 6.23 11.10 45.49
CA LYS A 640 6.67 10.50 46.75
C LYS A 640 5.56 10.61 47.78
N GLY A 641 5.19 9.47 48.41
CA GLY A 641 4.10 9.38 49.37
C GLY A 641 2.73 9.05 48.77
N TYR A 642 2.64 8.97 47.46
CA TYR A 642 1.42 8.50 46.76
C TYR A 642 1.63 7.08 46.23
N GLU A 643 0.70 6.20 46.56
CA GLU A 643 0.68 4.80 46.07
C GLU A 643 -0.70 4.53 45.44
N PRO A 644 -0.80 3.57 44.50
CA PRO A 644 -2.10 3.12 43.99
C PRO A 644 -3.04 2.77 45.11
N LEU A 645 -4.30 3.18 44.98
CA LEU A 645 -5.32 2.96 46.00
C LEU A 645 -5.85 1.53 45.90
N THR A 646 -6.14 0.93 47.07
CA THR A 646 -6.95 -0.31 47.17
C THR A 646 -8.43 0.00 46.97
N ASP A 647 -9.25 -1.02 46.77
CA ASP A 647 -10.69 -0.83 46.59
C ASP A 647 -11.32 -0.20 47.86
N ASP A 648 -10.90 -0.63 49.03
CA ASP A 648 -11.36 -0.06 50.33
C ASP A 648 -10.92 1.40 50.47
N GLU A 649 -9.71 1.76 50.06
CA GLU A 649 -9.25 3.16 50.09
C GLU A 649 -10.04 4.01 49.07
N LYS A 650 -10.48 3.48 47.95
CA LYS A 650 -11.31 4.14 46.95
C LYS A 650 -12.74 4.36 47.45
N GLU A 651 -13.31 3.38 48.13
CA GLU A 651 -14.64 3.53 48.72
C GLU A 651 -14.74 4.70 49.73
N ALA A 652 -13.63 5.07 50.35
CA ALA A 652 -13.56 6.17 51.30
C ALA A 652 -13.33 7.56 50.61
N MET A 653 -13.20 7.62 49.29
CA MET A 653 -12.86 8.83 48.51
C MET A 653 -13.93 9.07 47.43
N THR A 654 -14.01 10.33 46.99
CA THR A 654 -14.83 10.69 45.83
C THR A 654 -14.07 10.38 44.54
N ASP A 655 -14.79 10.12 43.42
CA ASP A 655 -14.19 9.85 42.12
C ASP A 655 -13.16 10.94 41.70
N SER A 656 -13.46 12.21 41.99
CA SER A 656 -12.54 13.34 41.69
C SER A 656 -11.26 13.29 42.53
N GLU A 657 -11.32 12.82 43.77
CA GLU A 657 -10.14 12.66 44.63
C GLU A 657 -9.30 11.46 44.17
N ILE A 658 -9.96 10.35 43.84
CA ILE A 658 -9.32 9.17 43.28
C ILE A 658 -8.57 9.56 42.00
N GLU A 659 -9.24 10.24 41.07
CA GLU A 659 -8.65 10.68 39.82
C GLU A 659 -7.39 11.55 40.02
N LYS A 660 -7.51 12.57 40.87
CA LYS A 660 -6.37 13.44 41.20
C LYS A 660 -5.23 12.70 41.87
N TRP A 661 -5.53 11.75 42.75
CA TRP A 661 -4.54 10.94 43.43
C TRP A 661 -3.80 10.04 42.47
N GLU A 662 -4.53 9.29 41.64
CA GLU A 662 -3.98 8.36 40.67
C GLU A 662 -3.23 9.09 39.54
N THR A 663 -3.75 10.24 39.06
CA THR A 663 -3.09 11.05 38.03
C THR A 663 -1.71 11.50 38.49
N LYS A 664 -1.58 11.94 39.74
CA LYS A 664 -0.29 12.34 40.32
C LYS A 664 0.73 11.20 40.30
N ILE A 665 0.29 9.95 40.47
CA ILE A 665 1.17 8.79 40.37
C ILE A 665 1.49 8.52 38.89
N LYS A 666 0.47 8.50 38.04
CA LYS A 666 0.58 8.18 36.60
C LYS A 666 1.54 9.16 35.90
N ASP A 667 1.41 10.45 36.18
CA ASP A 667 2.29 11.47 35.60
C ASP A 667 3.78 11.28 35.94
N SER A 668 4.07 10.68 37.09
CA SER A 668 5.43 10.51 37.58
C SER A 668 6.09 9.18 37.22
N LEU A 669 5.40 8.28 36.51
CA LEU A 669 5.85 6.90 36.30
C LEU A 669 7.18 6.79 35.57
N LEU A 670 7.43 7.66 34.59
CA LEU A 670 8.65 7.70 33.78
C LEU A 670 9.62 8.81 34.23
N ARG A 671 9.40 9.39 35.42
CA ARG A 671 10.25 10.43 35.98
C ARG A 671 11.68 9.92 36.19
N LYS A 672 12.65 10.60 35.53
CA LYS A 672 14.10 10.24 35.57
C LYS A 672 14.38 8.77 35.18
N ASP A 673 13.51 8.22 34.33
CA ASP A 673 13.75 6.87 33.79
C ASP A 673 14.97 6.89 32.87
N THR A 674 15.92 5.95 33.08
CA THR A 674 17.19 5.91 32.35
C THR A 674 17.02 5.48 30.90
N THR A 675 16.02 4.63 30.62
CA THR A 675 15.71 4.20 29.25
C THR A 675 15.13 5.38 28.46
N LEU A 676 14.19 6.13 29.08
CA LEU A 676 13.62 7.32 28.47
C LEU A 676 14.69 8.38 28.20
N GLY A 677 15.56 8.67 29.19
CA GLY A 677 16.68 9.58 29.01
C GLY A 677 17.60 9.19 27.87
N GLY A 678 17.96 7.89 27.78
CA GLY A 678 18.82 7.38 26.71
C GLY A 678 18.18 7.44 25.30
N ILE A 679 16.85 7.41 25.19
CA ILE A 679 16.13 7.60 23.91
C ILE A 679 16.15 9.09 23.55
N MET A 680 15.85 9.95 24.53
CA MET A 680 15.90 11.41 24.33
C MET A 680 17.29 11.86 23.86
N ASP A 681 18.36 11.35 24.49
CA ASP A 681 19.75 11.67 24.11
C ASP A 681 20.07 11.21 22.68
N ALA A 682 19.62 10.03 22.27
CA ALA A 682 19.80 9.52 20.91
C ALA A 682 19.07 10.41 19.88
N MET A 683 17.81 10.74 20.14
CA MET A 683 17.00 11.57 19.24
C MET A 683 17.56 12.99 19.13
N THR A 684 17.87 13.63 20.27
CA THR A 684 18.43 14.99 20.28
C THR A 684 19.82 15.03 19.65
N GLY A 685 20.66 14.02 19.92
CA GLY A 685 21.98 13.87 19.30
C GLY A 685 21.92 13.79 17.78
N ALA A 686 20.94 13.03 17.24
CA ALA A 686 20.72 12.95 15.80
C ALA A 686 20.34 14.31 15.20
N MET A 687 19.47 15.07 15.87
CA MET A 687 19.00 16.38 15.37
C MET A 687 20.07 17.48 15.45
N PHE A 688 21.01 17.42 16.38
CA PHE A 688 22.11 18.39 16.51
C PHE A 688 23.26 18.18 15.52
N LYS A 689 23.27 17.06 14.82
CA LYS A 689 24.38 16.67 13.93
C LYS A 689 24.48 17.59 12.71
N SER A 690 25.71 17.80 12.26
CA SER A 690 25.99 18.48 10.99
C SER A 690 26.31 17.46 9.91
N TYR A 691 25.86 17.75 8.69
CA TYR A 691 26.03 16.89 7.52
C TYR A 691 26.82 17.61 6.44
N GLU A 692 27.62 16.89 5.69
CA GLU A 692 28.41 17.44 4.61
C GLU A 692 27.68 17.24 3.29
N VAL A 693 27.48 18.34 2.56
CA VAL A 693 26.90 18.35 1.21
C VAL A 693 27.77 19.25 0.36
N ASN A 694 28.27 18.71 -0.76
CA ASN A 694 29.12 19.45 -1.71
C ASN A 694 30.36 20.12 -1.04
N GLY A 695 31.01 19.42 -0.07
CA GLY A 695 32.18 19.92 0.64
C GLY A 695 31.90 21.00 1.68
N LYS A 696 30.64 21.33 1.98
CA LYS A 696 30.21 22.25 3.03
C LYS A 696 29.41 21.55 4.11
N LYS A 697 29.59 21.98 5.36
CA LYS A 697 28.83 21.42 6.49
C LYS A 697 27.59 22.26 6.76
N TYR A 698 26.45 21.56 6.85
CA TYR A 698 25.15 22.13 7.15
C TYR A 698 24.54 21.44 8.37
N SER A 699 23.78 22.19 9.15
CA SER A 699 22.92 21.68 10.23
C SER A 699 21.53 22.30 10.07
N LEU A 700 20.57 21.88 10.85
CA LEU A 700 19.24 22.51 10.87
C LEU A 700 19.32 24.03 11.07
N ALA A 701 20.23 24.50 11.95
CA ALA A 701 20.45 25.93 12.19
C ALA A 701 20.95 26.69 10.95
N SER A 702 21.59 26.02 9.99
CA SER A 702 21.98 26.64 8.71
C SER A 702 20.77 27.12 7.91
N PHE A 703 19.63 26.47 8.08
CA PHE A 703 18.36 26.77 7.42
C PHE A 703 17.36 27.52 8.33
N GLY A 704 17.83 28.09 9.46
CA GLY A 704 16.93 28.80 10.37
C GLY A 704 16.04 27.91 11.23
N ILE A 705 16.38 26.62 11.37
CA ILE A 705 15.68 25.67 12.23
C ILE A 705 16.52 25.46 13.48
N SER A 706 16.13 26.02 14.62
CA SER A 706 16.92 25.96 15.85
C SER A 706 16.05 25.88 17.11
N THR A 707 16.64 25.41 18.21
CA THR A 707 16.00 25.48 19.53
C THR A 707 16.10 26.90 20.10
N LEU A 708 15.19 27.28 20.96
CA LEU A 708 15.23 28.60 21.63
C LEU A 708 16.31 28.68 22.71
N GLY A 709 16.92 27.53 23.07
CA GLY A 709 17.85 27.42 24.17
C GLY A 709 17.15 27.41 25.54
N TYR A 710 17.88 26.93 26.56
CA TYR A 710 17.34 26.65 27.89
C TYR A 710 16.63 27.85 28.54
N MET A 711 17.13 29.07 28.34
CA MET A 711 16.63 30.27 28.99
C MET A 711 15.35 30.85 28.38
N ASN A 712 15.10 30.53 27.09
CA ASN A 712 13.99 31.12 26.35
C ASN A 712 12.89 30.09 26.01
N SER A 713 13.15 28.80 26.27
CA SER A 713 12.15 27.75 26.04
C SER A 713 11.16 27.67 27.20
N ALA A 714 9.93 27.31 26.90
CA ALA A 714 8.97 26.92 27.91
C ALA A 714 9.43 25.65 28.66
N LYS A 715 8.84 25.37 29.80
CA LYS A 715 9.14 24.17 30.60
C LYS A 715 8.93 22.93 29.73
N ASN A 716 9.94 22.06 29.66
CA ASN A 716 9.95 20.82 28.89
C ASN A 716 10.05 20.95 27.35
N GLU A 717 10.31 22.16 26.83
CA GLU A 717 10.45 22.42 25.40
C GLU A 717 11.89 22.75 24.97
N TYR A 718 12.89 22.40 25.79
CA TYR A 718 14.30 22.74 25.56
C TYR A 718 14.90 22.15 24.29
N TYR A 719 14.34 21.07 23.78
CA TYR A 719 14.77 20.35 22.60
C TYR A 719 13.84 20.52 21.41
N ALA A 720 12.77 21.32 21.57
CA ALA A 720 11.88 21.66 20.46
C ALA A 720 12.59 22.57 19.46
N TYR A 721 12.44 22.27 18.18
CA TYR A 721 12.94 23.07 17.08
C TYR A 721 11.88 24.04 16.58
N HIS A 722 12.29 25.25 16.29
CA HIS A 722 11.47 26.34 15.78
C HIS A 722 12.03 26.77 14.43
N ILE A 723 11.14 27.08 13.49
CA ILE A 723 11.53 27.54 12.15
C ILE A 723 11.43 29.07 12.14
N ASP A 724 12.53 29.74 11.79
CA ASP A 724 12.56 31.19 11.70
C ASP A 724 11.56 31.67 10.64
N GLY A 725 10.65 32.57 10.97
CA GLY A 725 9.64 33.13 10.09
C GLY A 725 8.37 32.29 9.94
N ASP A 726 8.22 31.21 10.71
CA ASP A 726 6.97 30.43 10.74
C ASP A 726 5.85 31.25 11.41
N GLU A 727 4.81 31.58 10.63
CA GLU A 727 3.67 32.38 11.08
C GLU A 727 2.88 31.71 12.21
N ASP A 728 2.90 30.39 12.29
CA ASP A 728 2.21 29.60 13.33
C ASP A 728 2.99 29.53 14.65
N ASP A 729 4.27 29.96 14.65
CA ASP A 729 5.12 29.95 15.84
C ASP A 729 5.35 31.37 16.40
N ALA A 730 4.68 31.67 17.49
CA ALA A 730 4.77 33.00 18.15
C ALA A 730 6.21 33.39 18.55
N ASN A 731 7.13 32.43 18.73
CA ASN A 731 8.51 32.70 19.10
C ASN A 731 9.39 33.13 17.93
N THR A 732 9.00 32.76 16.70
CA THR A 732 9.86 32.94 15.51
C THR A 732 9.17 33.64 14.34
N SER A 733 7.85 33.88 14.41
CA SER A 733 7.05 34.51 13.33
C SER A 733 7.57 35.89 12.88
N GLY A 734 8.23 36.63 13.78
CA GLY A 734 8.83 37.95 13.45
C GLY A 734 10.21 37.87 12.79
N LYS A 735 10.80 36.70 12.61
CA LYS A 735 12.11 36.53 11.98
C LYS A 735 11.99 36.32 10.47
N THR A 736 13.12 36.47 9.78
CA THR A 736 13.18 36.16 8.33
C THR A 736 13.13 34.64 8.15
N ASP A 737 12.24 34.17 7.25
CA ASP A 737 12.12 32.75 6.88
C ASP A 737 13.35 32.31 6.06
N ARG A 738 14.31 31.73 6.75
CA ARG A 738 15.56 31.23 6.18
C ARG A 738 15.39 29.86 5.51
N LEU A 739 14.44 29.06 5.99
CA LEU A 739 14.17 27.75 5.39
C LEU A 739 13.59 27.91 3.99
N MET A 740 12.53 28.73 3.85
CA MET A 740 11.92 29.02 2.55
C MET A 740 12.93 29.66 1.60
N ALA A 741 13.77 30.57 2.09
CA ALA A 741 14.83 31.19 1.28
C ALA A 741 15.83 30.15 0.76
N ALA A 742 16.30 29.23 1.62
CA ALA A 742 17.21 28.16 1.23
C ALA A 742 16.57 27.17 0.25
N ILE A 743 15.29 26.80 0.44
CA ILE A 743 14.56 25.92 -0.50
C ILE A 743 14.41 26.59 -1.88
N LYS A 744 14.19 27.89 -1.93
CA LYS A 744 14.08 28.64 -3.21
C LYS A 744 15.42 28.76 -3.92
N GLU A 745 16.50 28.92 -3.17
CA GLU A 745 17.87 29.10 -3.71
C GLU A 745 18.47 27.76 -4.16
N ASP A 746 18.46 26.73 -3.31
CA ASP A 746 19.03 25.40 -3.56
C ASP A 746 18.25 24.31 -2.83
N PRO A 747 17.11 23.85 -3.40
CA PRO A 747 16.29 22.81 -2.81
C PRO A 747 17.06 21.48 -2.64
N ASP A 748 18.00 21.17 -3.53
CA ASP A 748 18.73 19.90 -3.53
C ASP A 748 19.67 19.80 -2.32
N THR A 749 20.34 20.88 -1.95
CA THR A 749 21.17 20.92 -0.73
C THR A 749 20.30 20.76 0.53
N VAL A 750 19.17 21.47 0.63
CA VAL A 750 18.24 21.30 1.77
C VAL A 750 17.73 19.86 1.87
N ILE A 751 17.28 19.29 0.76
CA ILE A 751 16.79 17.91 0.70
C ILE A 751 17.90 16.92 1.07
N SER A 752 19.13 17.11 0.60
CA SER A 752 20.26 16.23 0.90
C SER A 752 20.60 16.22 2.39
N VAL A 753 20.54 17.38 3.05
CA VAL A 753 20.74 17.49 4.51
C VAL A 753 19.58 16.80 5.25
N MET A 754 18.34 17.04 4.85
CA MET A 754 17.16 16.41 5.48
C MET A 754 17.15 14.90 5.33
N LYS A 755 17.58 14.37 4.19
CA LYS A 755 17.74 12.92 3.97
C LYS A 755 18.76 12.31 4.91
N GLN A 756 19.94 12.93 5.04
CA GLN A 756 21.00 12.45 5.92
C GLN A 756 20.59 12.53 7.40
N LEU A 757 19.93 13.63 7.80
CA LEU A 757 19.36 13.78 9.14
C LEU A 757 18.32 12.70 9.41
N SER A 758 17.39 12.49 8.48
CA SER A 758 16.35 11.48 8.61
C SER A 758 16.95 10.07 8.67
N SER A 759 17.99 9.77 7.87
CA SER A 759 18.67 8.48 7.94
C SER A 759 19.31 8.27 9.31
N ASN A 760 20.04 9.27 9.82
CA ASN A 760 20.68 9.19 11.13
C ASN A 760 19.66 9.06 12.28
N LEU A 761 18.56 9.82 12.24
CA LEU A 761 17.49 9.71 13.25
C LEU A 761 16.79 8.35 13.20
N TYR A 762 16.54 7.83 11.99
CA TYR A 762 16.01 6.49 11.80
C TYR A 762 16.91 5.42 12.42
N ASP A 763 18.22 5.49 12.16
CA ASP A 763 19.19 4.53 12.68
C ASP A 763 19.30 4.62 14.21
N GLU A 764 19.34 5.83 14.78
CA GLU A 764 19.41 6.04 16.24
C GLU A 764 18.15 5.52 16.96
N ILE A 765 16.96 5.80 16.42
CA ILE A 765 15.72 5.26 16.98
C ILE A 765 15.69 3.73 16.78
N GLY A 766 16.07 3.24 15.59
CA GLY A 766 16.11 1.82 15.26
C GLY A 766 17.01 1.03 16.23
N ASN A 767 18.19 1.57 16.57
CA ASN A 767 19.08 0.99 17.55
C ASN A 767 18.43 0.86 18.94
N LYS A 768 17.61 1.85 19.35
CA LYS A 768 16.86 1.80 20.62
C LYS A 768 15.67 0.82 20.57
N MET A 769 15.14 0.53 19.38
CA MET A 769 14.05 -0.43 19.13
C MET A 769 14.55 -1.84 18.80
N ALA A 770 15.86 -2.07 18.83
CA ALA A 770 16.44 -3.37 18.55
C ALA A 770 15.99 -4.42 19.59
N ARG A 771 15.76 -5.64 19.13
CA ARG A 771 15.41 -6.76 20.01
C ARG A 771 16.55 -7.05 20.99
N THR A 772 16.21 -7.21 22.27
CA THR A 772 17.14 -7.64 23.31
C THR A 772 16.57 -8.85 24.06
N SER A 773 17.32 -9.35 25.05
CA SER A 773 16.78 -10.34 25.99
C SER A 773 15.61 -9.80 26.82
N LEU A 774 15.56 -8.48 27.03
CA LEU A 774 14.58 -7.79 27.89
C LEU A 774 13.47 -7.09 27.09
N SER A 775 13.66 -6.83 25.79
CA SER A 775 12.71 -6.13 24.93
C SER A 775 12.39 -6.89 23.64
N SER A 776 11.19 -6.69 23.12
CA SER A 776 10.75 -7.14 21.80
C SER A 776 11.28 -6.24 20.70
N SER A 777 11.26 -6.69 19.43
CA SER A 777 11.57 -5.83 18.27
C SER A 777 10.57 -4.67 18.20
N TYR A 778 11.03 -3.54 17.76
CA TYR A 778 10.24 -2.30 17.63
C TYR A 778 9.66 -1.78 18.95
N THR A 779 10.32 -2.10 20.06
CA THR A 779 9.92 -1.70 21.41
C THR A 779 11.05 -0.93 22.07
N ILE A 780 10.79 0.30 22.51
CA ILE A 780 11.77 1.21 23.12
C ILE A 780 12.02 0.97 24.63
N TYR A 781 11.34 -0.01 25.22
CA TYR A 781 11.41 -0.31 26.66
C TYR A 781 11.45 -1.82 26.90
N ASN A 782 11.75 -2.22 28.14
CA ASN A 782 11.93 -3.63 28.51
C ASN A 782 10.59 -4.35 28.73
N ASP A 783 9.76 -4.48 27.68
CA ASP A 783 8.42 -5.06 27.73
C ASP A 783 8.38 -6.50 28.25
N LYS A 784 9.32 -7.34 27.86
CA LYS A 784 9.41 -8.74 28.35
C LYS A 784 9.75 -8.81 29.82
N GLN A 785 10.68 -7.96 30.29
CA GLN A 785 11.03 -7.89 31.70
C GLN A 785 9.83 -7.44 32.53
N MET A 786 9.12 -6.39 32.09
CA MET A 786 7.93 -5.90 32.79
C MET A 786 6.80 -6.93 32.81
N SER A 787 6.55 -7.62 31.70
CA SER A 787 5.57 -8.72 31.62
C SER A 787 5.89 -9.88 32.56
N SER A 788 7.17 -10.28 32.62
CA SER A 788 7.64 -11.30 33.55
C SER A 788 7.44 -10.86 35.01
N GLN A 789 7.77 -9.60 35.30
CA GLN A 789 7.59 -9.03 36.67
C GLN A 789 6.10 -8.95 37.04
N TYR A 790 5.22 -8.56 36.08
CA TYR A 790 3.77 -8.56 36.28
C TYR A 790 3.26 -9.97 36.62
N SER A 791 3.67 -10.97 35.86
CA SER A 791 3.32 -12.37 36.10
C SER A 791 3.83 -12.87 37.46
N SER A 792 5.03 -12.42 37.90
CA SER A 792 5.58 -12.72 39.20
C SER A 792 4.73 -12.13 40.34
N TYR A 793 4.29 -10.85 40.17
CA TYR A 793 3.39 -10.24 41.15
C TYR A 793 2.05 -10.97 41.22
N THR A 794 1.47 -11.38 40.08
CA THR A 794 0.23 -12.16 40.03
C THR A 794 0.34 -13.45 40.85
N LYS A 795 1.44 -14.21 40.69
CA LYS A 795 1.70 -15.42 41.47
C LYS A 795 1.83 -15.13 42.97
N THR A 796 2.61 -14.09 43.30
CA THR A 796 2.83 -13.68 44.69
C THR A 796 1.54 -13.22 45.38
N ILE A 797 0.69 -12.47 44.69
CA ILE A 797 -0.63 -12.07 45.20
C ILE A 797 -1.50 -13.28 45.48
N ALA A 798 -1.58 -14.23 44.56
CA ALA A 798 -2.35 -15.48 44.74
C ALA A 798 -1.82 -16.31 45.91
N GLU A 799 -0.50 -16.37 46.12
CA GLU A 799 0.08 -17.04 47.31
C GLU A 799 -0.30 -16.35 48.61
N TRP A 800 -0.24 -15.02 48.67
CA TRP A 800 -0.63 -14.27 49.85
C TRP A 800 -2.14 -14.36 50.13
N GLU A 801 -2.98 -14.36 49.09
CA GLU A 801 -4.42 -14.58 49.20
C GLU A 801 -4.77 -15.96 49.76
N LYS A 802 -4.09 -17.00 49.27
CA LYS A 802 -4.22 -18.35 49.82
C LYS A 802 -3.84 -18.41 51.32
N ARG A 803 -2.67 -17.82 51.68
CA ARG A 803 -2.21 -17.74 53.07
C ARG A 803 -3.17 -16.94 53.96
N LEU A 804 -3.74 -15.85 53.44
CA LEU A 804 -4.74 -15.08 54.15
C LEU A 804 -5.98 -15.95 54.47
N SER A 805 -6.55 -16.57 53.45
CA SER A 805 -7.71 -17.45 53.58
C SER A 805 -7.45 -18.64 54.54
N GLU A 806 -6.31 -19.28 54.45
CA GLU A 806 -5.89 -20.36 55.33
C GLU A 806 -5.81 -19.88 56.81
N LYS A 807 -5.35 -18.66 57.05
CA LYS A 807 -5.26 -18.05 58.39
C LYS A 807 -6.59 -17.60 58.93
N GLU A 808 -7.42 -17.00 58.07
CA GLU A 808 -8.82 -16.68 58.43
C GLU A 808 -9.57 -17.94 58.85
N ASP A 809 -9.53 -18.99 58.06
CA ASP A 809 -10.17 -20.29 58.36
C ASP A 809 -9.66 -20.87 59.66
N TYR A 810 -8.34 -20.74 59.91
CA TYR A 810 -7.72 -21.26 61.15
C TYR A 810 -8.25 -20.50 62.39
N TYR A 811 -8.32 -19.17 62.35
CA TYR A 811 -8.82 -18.37 63.44
C TYR A 811 -10.34 -18.52 63.64
N TYR A 812 -11.12 -18.55 62.57
CA TYR A 812 -12.58 -18.82 62.67
C TYR A 812 -12.87 -20.18 63.30
N LYS A 813 -12.13 -21.20 62.95
CA LYS A 813 -12.23 -22.55 63.61
C LYS A 813 -11.90 -22.46 65.08
N LYS A 814 -10.89 -21.68 65.49
CA LYS A 814 -10.57 -21.49 66.89
C LYS A 814 -11.67 -20.74 67.67
N PHE A 815 -12.19 -19.66 67.09
CA PHE A 815 -13.29 -18.90 67.71
C PHE A 815 -14.59 -19.71 67.74
N SER A 816 -14.91 -20.47 66.72
CA SER A 816 -16.05 -21.37 66.74
C SER A 816 -15.92 -22.48 67.82
N ALA A 817 -14.73 -23.03 68.01
CA ALA A 817 -14.48 -23.96 69.10
C ALA A 817 -14.65 -23.31 70.50
N MET A 818 -14.16 -22.04 70.64
CA MET A 818 -14.34 -21.26 71.90
C MET A 818 -15.82 -20.98 72.15
N GLU A 819 -16.56 -20.53 71.15
CA GLU A 819 -18.02 -20.27 71.26
C GLU A 819 -18.80 -21.52 71.65
N THR A 820 -18.42 -22.68 71.08
CA THR A 820 -19.00 -23.95 71.41
C THR A 820 -18.71 -24.36 72.85
N ALA A 821 -17.48 -24.11 73.32
CA ALA A 821 -17.13 -24.38 74.73
C ALA A 821 -17.83 -23.45 75.69
N LEU A 822 -17.98 -22.15 75.34
CA LEU A 822 -18.77 -21.17 76.16
C LEU A 822 -20.25 -21.53 76.19
N ALA A 823 -20.87 -21.94 75.07
CA ALA A 823 -22.24 -22.42 75.02
C ALA A 823 -22.44 -23.61 75.94
N LYS A 824 -21.47 -24.51 75.96
CA LYS A 824 -21.48 -25.73 76.84
C LYS A 824 -21.34 -25.33 78.32
N LEU A 825 -20.47 -24.33 78.61
CA LEU A 825 -20.31 -23.79 79.95
C LEU A 825 -21.59 -23.08 80.42
N ASN A 826 -22.18 -22.23 79.63
CA ASN A 826 -23.43 -21.54 79.92
C ASN A 826 -24.61 -22.51 80.10
N SER A 827 -24.67 -23.57 79.30
CA SER A 827 -25.66 -24.64 79.46
C SER A 827 -25.47 -25.38 80.75
N THR A 828 -24.17 -25.67 81.07
CA THR A 828 -23.86 -26.33 82.38
C THR A 828 -24.18 -25.47 83.56
N GLN A 829 -23.85 -24.18 83.50
CA GLN A 829 -24.18 -23.19 84.53
C GLN A 829 -25.72 -23.02 84.69
N SER A 830 -26.48 -22.99 83.59
CA SER A 830 -27.95 -22.91 83.62
C SER A 830 -28.53 -24.17 84.24
N SER A 831 -27.95 -25.33 83.92
CA SER A 831 -28.36 -26.65 84.57
C SER A 831 -28.03 -26.66 86.03
N MET A 832 -26.88 -26.10 86.44
CA MET A 832 -26.53 -26.03 87.89
C MET A 832 -27.41 -25.04 88.60
N GLY A 833 -27.73 -23.83 87.95
CA GLY A 833 -28.68 -22.86 88.54
C GLY A 833 -30.08 -23.44 88.73
N GLY A 834 -30.53 -24.38 87.89
CA GLY A 834 -31.78 -25.09 88.01
C GLY A 834 -31.77 -26.18 89.16
N PHE A 835 -30.55 -26.53 89.61
CA PHE A 835 -30.38 -27.50 90.71
C PHE A 835 -30.30 -26.79 92.08
N PHE A 836 -30.07 -25.44 92.12
CA PHE A 836 -29.89 -24.73 93.40
C PHE A 836 -30.98 -23.59 93.60
N GLY A 837 -31.96 -23.53 92.64
CA GLY A 837 -33.14 -22.65 92.79
C GLY A 837 -34.38 -23.35 93.26
#